data_c7f6f3d105db90c071ae7f5d98b9a403
#
_entry.id   c7f6f3d105db90c071ae7f5d98b9a403
#
_cell.length_a   1.000
_cell.length_b   1.000
_cell.length_c   1.000
_cell.angle_alpha   90.00
_cell.angle_beta   90.00
_cell.angle_gamma   90.00
#
_symmetry.space_group_name_H-M   'P 1'
#
loop_
_entity.id
_entity.type
_entity.pdbx_description
1 polymer ?
#
loop_
_entity_poly.entity_id
_entity_poly.type
_entity_poly.pdbx_seq_one_letter_code
_entity_poly.pdbx_strand_id
1 'polypeptide(L)'
;ADSWVTLVFPWSLFYLLRKLSVKSITNPRYLDSLGNPSANGLYDLALGPADSKEVCSTCVQDFNNCSGHLGHIELPLTVYNPLLFDKLYLLLRGSCLNCHMLTCPRAVIHLLVCQLRVLEVGALQAVYELERILNRFLEENADPTAFKIQEELEQYTAKIVQNNLLGPHGAHVKNVCDSRSKLIAYFWKAHMTAKRCPHCKTGRSVVRKEHNSKLTVTYPAMVHKKADQKDTEPLVPRAPGIEETQLGKRGYLTPTSAREHLTALWKNEGFFLNYLFSGLEDVDMESRFNPSVFFLDFLVVPPSRYRPVNRLGDQMFTNGQTVNLQAVMKDMVLIRKLLALMAQEQELPCEVSGPAKDEEKDSSIALDRSFLSMLPGQSLTDKLYNIWIRLQSHVNIVFDSEMDKLMMEKYPGIRQILEKKDGLFRKHMMGKRVDYAARSVICPDMYINTNEIGIPMVFATKLTYPQPVTPWNVQELRQAVINGPNVHPGASMVINEDGSRTALSAIDLTQREAVAKQLLTPATGAPKPQGTKIVCRHVKNGDILLLNRQPTLHRPSIQAHHARILPEEKVLRLHYANCKAYNADFDGDEMNAHFPQSELGRAEAYVLACTDQQYLVPKDGQPLAGLIQDHMVSGANMTIRGCFFTREQYMELLYRGLTDKVGRVKLFPPAILKPFPLWTGKQVVSTLLINIIPEDHIPLSLSGKAKISGKAWVQESPRPVPGFNPDSMCESQVIIREGELLCGVLDKAHYGSSAYGLVHCCYEIYGGETSGKVLTCLARLFTAYLQLYRGFTLGVEDILVKRKADMKRHLVIEESTHCGPRAVRAALNLPEAASCDEVRGKWQDAHLGKDQRDFNMIDLKFKEEVNHYSNEINKACMPFGLHRQFPDNNLQMMVQSGAKGSTVNTMQISCLLGQIELEGRRPPLMASGKSLPCFEPYEFTPRAGGFVTGRFLTGIKPPVCIWFLLLALLIARLSAIMICPWPHSRWQS
;
A
#
# COMPACT_ATOMS: atom_id res chain seq x y z
N ALA A 1 -1.19 10.12 14.23
CA ALA A 1 -0.50 9.78 15.48
C ALA A 1 -0.73 10.82 16.56
N ASP A 2 -1.36 11.94 16.25
CA ASP A 2 -1.46 13.11 17.13
C ASP A 2 -2.83 13.31 17.77
N SER A 3 -3.66 12.29 17.76
CA SER A 3 -5.01 12.34 18.33
C SER A 3 -5.07 11.99 19.84
N TRP A 4 -4.02 12.28 20.60
CA TRP A 4 -4.04 12.12 22.06
C TRP A 4 -4.84 13.22 22.75
N VAL A 5 -5.16 14.30 22.04
CA VAL A 5 -5.72 15.52 22.61
C VAL A 5 -7.25 15.52 22.67
N THR A 6 -7.93 14.62 21.93
CA THR A 6 -9.39 14.74 21.77
C THR A 6 -10.23 13.67 22.48
N LEU A 7 -9.67 12.97 23.45
CA LEU A 7 -10.46 12.07 24.33
C LEU A 7 -10.64 12.64 25.74
N VAL A 8 -10.91 13.93 25.83
CA VAL A 8 -11.49 14.52 27.02
C VAL A 8 -12.98 14.23 27.03
N PHE A 9 -13.33 13.06 27.57
CA PHE A 9 -14.73 12.79 27.89
C PHE A 9 -14.88 12.82 29.41
N PRO A 10 -15.60 13.84 29.93
CA PRO A 10 -15.90 13.95 31.33
C PRO A 10 -16.88 12.86 31.79
N TRP A 11 -17.24 12.86 33.03
CA TRP A 11 -18.29 12.01 33.63
C TRP A 11 -19.57 11.87 32.78
N SER A 12 -19.78 12.81 31.87
CA SER A 12 -20.87 12.80 30.90
C SER A 12 -20.87 11.58 29.97
N LEU A 13 -19.73 10.91 29.69
CA LEU A 13 -19.74 9.78 28.75
C LEU A 13 -20.48 8.56 29.29
N PHE A 14 -20.27 8.21 30.57
CA PHE A 14 -21.05 7.14 31.22
C PHE A 14 -22.54 7.47 31.27
N TYR A 15 -22.84 8.73 31.63
CA TYR A 15 -24.21 9.22 31.66
C TYR A 15 -24.79 9.34 30.25
N LEU A 16 -23.99 9.79 29.30
CA LEU A 16 -24.35 9.92 27.90
C LEU A 16 -24.61 8.53 27.26
N LEU A 17 -23.73 7.57 27.49
CA LEU A 17 -23.90 6.20 26.99
C LEU A 17 -25.15 5.53 27.58
N ARG A 18 -25.43 5.75 28.85
CA ARG A 18 -26.66 5.23 29.49
C ARG A 18 -27.90 5.93 28.94
N LYS A 19 -27.81 7.20 28.57
CA LYS A 19 -28.90 7.95 27.91
C LYS A 19 -29.07 7.54 26.43
N LEU A 20 -27.99 7.23 25.73
CA LEU A 20 -28.05 6.81 24.34
C LEU A 20 -28.46 5.34 24.18
N SER A 21 -28.32 4.54 25.23
CA SER A 21 -28.69 3.13 25.22
C SER A 21 -30.19 2.98 25.52
N VAL A 22 -30.85 2.27 24.62
CA VAL A 22 -32.30 2.00 24.75
C VAL A 22 -32.60 0.83 25.68
N LYS A 23 -31.64 -0.10 25.87
CA LYS A 23 -31.86 -1.33 26.63
C LYS A 23 -30.58 -1.86 27.29
N SER A 24 -30.73 -2.37 28.54
CA SER A 24 -29.71 -3.16 29.23
C SER A 24 -29.84 -4.63 28.82
N ILE A 25 -28.75 -5.23 28.41
CA ILE A 25 -28.67 -6.62 27.94
C ILE A 25 -28.17 -7.51 29.09
N THR A 26 -29.00 -8.45 29.52
CA THR A 26 -28.71 -9.30 30.68
C THR A 26 -28.75 -10.79 30.38
N ASN A 27 -29.45 -11.21 29.32
CA ASN A 27 -29.66 -12.61 28.97
C ASN A 27 -28.52 -13.12 28.04
N PRO A 28 -27.71 -14.11 28.44
CA PRO A 28 -26.65 -14.66 27.61
C PRO A 28 -27.16 -15.51 26.41
N ARG A 29 -28.43 -15.91 26.44
CA ARG A 29 -29.09 -16.56 25.30
C ARG A 29 -29.54 -15.47 24.33
N TYR A 30 -29.10 -15.52 23.09
CA TYR A 30 -29.46 -14.53 22.07
C TYR A 30 -30.68 -14.92 21.24
N LEU A 31 -31.01 -16.21 21.18
CA LEU A 31 -32.22 -16.77 20.55
C LEU A 31 -32.87 -17.76 21.50
N ASP A 32 -34.17 -17.90 21.39
CA ASP A 32 -34.95 -18.94 22.08
C ASP A 32 -34.82 -20.31 21.37
N SER A 33 -35.52 -21.31 21.89
CA SER A 33 -35.51 -22.66 21.29
C SER A 33 -36.20 -22.75 19.92
N LEU A 34 -36.96 -21.73 19.55
CA LEU A 34 -37.66 -21.62 18.27
C LEU A 34 -36.88 -20.76 17.25
N GLY A 35 -35.74 -20.22 17.65
CA GLY A 35 -34.93 -19.37 16.81
C GLY A 35 -35.37 -17.90 16.75
N ASN A 36 -36.26 -17.46 17.62
CA ASN A 36 -36.67 -16.07 17.73
C ASN A 36 -35.73 -15.29 18.67
N PRO A 37 -35.59 -13.95 18.48
CA PRO A 37 -34.80 -13.12 19.37
C PRO A 37 -35.29 -13.19 20.82
N SER A 38 -34.39 -13.54 21.76
CA SER A 38 -34.77 -13.61 23.17
C SER A 38 -34.81 -12.23 23.81
N ALA A 39 -35.78 -12.01 24.68
CA ALA A 39 -35.92 -10.76 25.43
C ALA A 39 -34.67 -10.50 26.31
N ASN A 40 -34.18 -9.24 26.32
CA ASN A 40 -32.95 -8.82 27.00
C ASN A 40 -31.69 -9.55 26.50
N GLY A 41 -31.75 -10.21 25.33
CA GLY A 41 -30.62 -10.85 24.66
C GLY A 41 -29.91 -9.94 23.65
N LEU A 42 -28.83 -10.46 23.06
CA LEU A 42 -28.00 -9.69 22.11
C LEU A 42 -28.72 -9.35 20.79
N TYR A 43 -29.79 -10.03 20.42
CA TYR A 43 -30.66 -9.74 19.28
C TYR A 43 -32.04 -9.23 19.67
N ASP A 44 -32.20 -8.66 20.87
CA ASP A 44 -33.46 -8.05 21.28
C ASP A 44 -33.99 -7.04 20.26
N LEU A 45 -35.28 -7.10 19.92
CA LEU A 45 -35.93 -6.23 18.93
C LEU A 45 -35.82 -4.73 19.28
N ALA A 46 -35.52 -4.38 20.52
CA ALA A 46 -35.25 -3.00 20.91
C ALA A 46 -33.96 -2.44 20.33
N LEU A 47 -33.00 -3.29 19.96
CA LEU A 47 -31.76 -2.89 19.28
C LEU A 47 -31.93 -2.70 17.77
N GLY A 48 -33.06 -3.05 17.23
CA GLY A 48 -33.42 -3.03 15.83
C GLY A 48 -33.61 -4.43 15.25
N PRO A 49 -34.32 -4.54 14.12
CA PRO A 49 -34.62 -5.84 13.49
C PRO A 49 -33.32 -6.46 12.93
N ALA A 50 -33.18 -7.77 13.13
CA ALA A 50 -32.11 -8.55 12.55
C ALA A 50 -32.46 -9.17 11.18
N ASP A 51 -33.77 -9.34 10.92
CA ASP A 51 -34.31 -9.92 9.69
C ASP A 51 -35.37 -8.99 9.07
N SER A 52 -35.61 -9.13 7.78
CA SER A 52 -36.57 -8.33 7.01
C SER A 52 -38.05 -8.52 7.47
N LYS A 53 -38.35 -9.59 8.21
CA LYS A 53 -39.69 -9.90 8.75
C LYS A 53 -39.94 -9.26 10.09
N GLU A 54 -38.93 -8.72 10.75
CA GLU A 54 -39.03 -8.18 12.11
C GLU A 54 -39.23 -6.66 12.09
N VAL A 55 -39.88 -6.15 13.12
CA VAL A 55 -40.14 -4.72 13.34
C VAL A 55 -39.43 -4.29 14.63
N CYS A 56 -38.75 -3.14 14.58
CA CYS A 56 -38.10 -2.59 15.76
C CYS A 56 -39.10 -2.20 16.86
N SER A 57 -38.92 -2.65 18.09
CA SER A 57 -39.77 -2.26 19.21
C SER A 57 -39.55 -0.83 19.72
N THR A 58 -38.44 -0.19 19.38
CA THR A 58 -38.10 1.17 19.81
C THR A 58 -38.63 2.26 18.87
N CYS A 59 -38.47 2.10 17.55
CA CYS A 59 -38.89 3.11 16.56
C CYS A 59 -40.05 2.64 15.66
N VAL A 60 -40.51 1.41 15.82
CA VAL A 60 -41.64 0.78 15.06
C VAL A 60 -41.36 0.76 13.54
N GLN A 61 -40.09 0.85 13.13
CA GLN A 61 -39.67 0.80 11.73
C GLN A 61 -39.26 -0.64 11.35
N ASP A 62 -39.39 -0.92 10.04
CA ASP A 62 -38.92 -2.17 9.45
C ASP A 62 -37.39 -2.21 9.26
N PHE A 63 -36.88 -3.34 8.78
CA PHE A 63 -35.45 -3.56 8.53
C PHE A 63 -34.82 -2.50 7.63
N ASN A 64 -35.53 -1.96 6.62
CA ASN A 64 -34.98 -1.00 5.67
C ASN A 64 -34.86 0.41 6.27
N ASN A 65 -35.81 0.80 7.08
CA ASN A 65 -35.95 2.16 7.59
C ASN A 65 -35.36 2.37 9.00
N CYS A 66 -35.24 1.31 9.82
CA CYS A 66 -34.63 1.40 11.14
C CYS A 66 -33.10 1.56 11.04
N SER A 67 -32.54 2.63 11.58
CA SER A 67 -31.08 2.85 11.66
C SER A 67 -30.37 1.95 12.66
N GLY A 68 -31.11 1.33 13.57
CA GLY A 68 -30.63 0.56 14.71
C GLY A 68 -30.38 1.40 15.95
N HIS A 69 -30.46 0.77 17.11
CA HIS A 69 -30.34 1.41 18.43
C HIS A 69 -29.25 0.74 19.27
N LEU A 70 -28.56 1.54 20.09
CA LEU A 70 -27.50 1.07 20.96
C LEU A 70 -28.06 0.42 22.22
N GLY A 71 -27.48 -0.68 22.64
CA GLY A 71 -27.66 -1.30 23.95
C GLY A 71 -26.42 -1.18 24.82
N HIS A 72 -26.50 -1.65 26.05
CA HIS A 72 -25.34 -1.74 26.95
C HIS A 72 -25.41 -3.01 27.82
N ILE A 73 -24.23 -3.43 28.25
CA ILE A 73 -24.03 -4.53 29.21
C ILE A 73 -23.38 -3.92 30.44
N GLU A 74 -24.04 -4.08 31.62
CA GLU A 74 -23.49 -3.64 32.91
C GLU A 74 -22.58 -4.75 33.47
N LEU A 75 -21.32 -4.46 33.69
CA LEU A 75 -20.36 -5.40 34.23
C LEU A 75 -20.49 -5.48 35.75
N PRO A 76 -20.59 -6.69 36.37
CA PRO A 76 -20.71 -6.86 37.81
C PRO A 76 -19.45 -6.46 38.58
N LEU A 77 -18.30 -6.48 37.91
CA LEU A 77 -17.01 -6.06 38.43
C LEU A 77 -16.34 -5.20 37.38
N THR A 78 -15.69 -4.14 37.83
CA THR A 78 -14.91 -3.24 36.99
C THR A 78 -13.76 -3.99 36.28
N VAL A 79 -13.49 -3.66 35.03
CA VAL A 79 -12.36 -4.18 34.26
C VAL A 79 -11.46 -3.07 33.74
N TYR A 80 -10.21 -3.38 33.42
CA TYR A 80 -9.31 -2.41 32.79
C TYR A 80 -9.74 -2.08 31.37
N ASN A 81 -9.63 -0.80 30.99
CA ASN A 81 -9.88 -0.37 29.63
C ASN A 81 -8.74 -0.84 28.71
N PRO A 82 -9.00 -1.74 27.75
CA PRO A 82 -7.96 -2.27 26.86
C PRO A 82 -7.24 -1.21 26.03
N LEU A 83 -7.93 -0.13 25.64
CA LEU A 83 -7.37 0.95 24.84
C LEU A 83 -6.33 1.77 25.60
N LEU A 84 -6.49 1.90 26.90
CA LEU A 84 -5.64 2.72 27.78
C LEU A 84 -4.74 1.89 28.69
N PHE A 85 -4.74 0.57 28.59
CA PHE A 85 -4.06 -0.35 29.48
C PHE A 85 -2.55 -0.08 29.58
N ASP A 86 -1.87 0.24 28.49
CA ASP A 86 -0.45 0.56 28.51
C ASP A 86 -0.16 1.87 29.24
N LYS A 87 -1.04 2.85 29.17
CA LYS A 87 -0.91 4.11 29.90
C LYS A 87 -1.20 3.94 31.39
N LEU A 88 -2.25 3.16 31.69
CA LEU A 88 -2.54 2.73 33.05
C LEU A 88 -1.32 2.02 33.69
N TYR A 89 -0.74 1.10 32.96
CA TYR A 89 0.48 0.39 33.43
C TYR A 89 1.65 1.33 33.67
N LEU A 90 1.88 2.33 32.81
CA LEU A 90 2.91 3.34 33.02
C LEU A 90 2.66 4.17 34.29
N LEU A 91 1.43 4.61 34.52
CA LEU A 91 1.02 5.35 35.73
C LEU A 91 1.23 4.53 36.99
N LEU A 92 0.74 3.29 37.03
CA LEU A 92 0.90 2.38 38.15
C LEU A 92 2.38 2.04 38.41
N ARG A 93 3.16 1.90 37.37
CA ARG A 93 4.60 1.72 37.48
C ARG A 93 5.34 2.96 37.96
N GLY A 94 4.84 4.15 37.65
CA GLY A 94 5.45 5.43 38.02
C GLY A 94 4.99 6.00 39.36
N SER A 95 4.02 5.38 40.03
CA SER A 95 3.46 5.83 41.31
C SER A 95 3.82 4.90 42.47
N CYS A 96 3.74 5.44 43.66
CA CYS A 96 3.92 4.70 44.90
C CYS A 96 2.55 4.22 45.42
N LEU A 97 2.37 2.91 45.57
CA LEU A 97 1.12 2.32 46.06
C LEU A 97 0.86 2.62 47.56
N ASN A 98 1.84 3.12 48.32
CA ASN A 98 1.72 3.40 49.74
C ASN A 98 1.28 4.85 50.01
N CYS A 99 1.94 5.83 49.39
CA CYS A 99 1.63 7.27 49.61
C CYS A 99 0.82 7.91 48.48
N HIS A 100 0.49 7.16 47.42
CA HIS A 100 -0.26 7.65 46.24
C HIS A 100 0.32 8.92 45.62
N MET A 101 1.68 8.97 45.48
CA MET A 101 2.43 10.04 44.83
C MET A 101 3.25 9.49 43.68
N LEU A 102 3.68 10.34 42.74
CA LEU A 102 4.62 9.94 41.68
C LEU A 102 6.01 9.67 42.28
N THR A 103 6.71 8.67 41.76
CA THR A 103 8.03 8.23 42.28
C THR A 103 9.19 9.06 41.73
N CYS A 104 8.98 10.32 41.39
CA CYS A 104 10.01 11.25 40.93
C CYS A 104 10.08 12.50 41.80
N PRO A 105 11.23 13.21 41.86
CA PRO A 105 11.36 14.48 42.55
C PRO A 105 10.45 15.54 41.95
N ARG A 106 9.88 16.43 42.79
CA ARG A 106 9.00 17.50 42.33
C ARG A 106 9.65 18.45 41.33
N ALA A 107 10.94 18.74 41.50
CA ALA A 107 11.69 19.57 40.57
C ALA A 107 11.66 19.06 39.11
N VAL A 108 11.68 17.75 38.94
CA VAL A 108 11.61 17.12 37.59
C VAL A 108 10.20 17.23 37.01
N ILE A 109 9.15 17.19 37.84
CA ILE A 109 7.77 17.40 37.40
C ILE A 109 7.60 18.85 36.94
N HIS A 110 8.09 19.81 37.69
CA HIS A 110 8.05 21.25 37.33
C HIS A 110 8.84 21.52 36.05
N LEU A 111 10.05 20.92 35.90
CA LEU A 111 10.81 21.06 34.67
C LEU A 111 9.98 20.57 33.46
N LEU A 112 9.35 19.39 33.56
CA LEU A 112 8.54 18.86 32.46
C LEU A 112 7.36 19.76 32.13
N VAL A 113 6.66 20.30 33.13
CA VAL A 113 5.55 21.26 32.93
C VAL A 113 6.03 22.49 32.18
N CYS A 114 7.17 23.08 32.61
CA CYS A 114 7.76 24.24 31.95
C CYS A 114 8.19 23.93 30.50
N GLN A 115 8.81 22.78 30.28
CA GLN A 115 9.18 22.32 28.94
C GLN A 115 7.97 22.10 28.01
N LEU A 116 6.88 21.56 28.54
CA LEU A 116 5.65 21.38 27.76
C LEU A 116 5.00 22.73 27.44
N ARG A 117 4.97 23.69 28.38
CA ARG A 117 4.46 25.06 28.13
C ARG A 117 5.26 25.81 27.06
N VAL A 118 6.58 25.66 27.06
CA VAL A 118 7.44 26.25 26.05
C VAL A 118 7.22 25.59 24.67
N LEU A 119 6.93 24.30 24.62
CA LEU A 119 6.58 23.61 23.36
C LEU A 119 5.23 24.06 22.80
N GLU A 120 4.29 24.51 23.64
CA GLU A 120 3.01 25.07 23.16
C GLU A 120 3.19 26.31 22.28
N VAL A 121 4.19 27.10 22.61
CA VAL A 121 4.54 28.32 21.87
C VAL A 121 5.49 28.02 20.70
N GLY A 122 5.91 26.73 20.53
CA GLY A 122 6.76 26.29 19.44
C GLY A 122 8.27 26.53 19.62
N ALA A 123 8.71 26.96 20.82
CA ALA A 123 10.11 27.31 21.10
C ALA A 123 10.96 26.07 21.44
N LEU A 124 11.38 25.30 20.43
CA LEU A 124 12.13 24.04 20.60
C LEU A 124 13.47 24.20 21.31
N GLN A 125 14.18 25.32 21.09
CA GLN A 125 15.51 25.54 21.70
C GLN A 125 15.41 25.79 23.21
N ALA A 126 14.36 26.44 23.67
CA ALA A 126 14.13 26.76 25.09
C ALA A 126 13.92 25.51 25.95
N VAL A 127 13.53 24.38 25.37
CA VAL A 127 13.43 23.09 26.07
C VAL A 127 14.79 22.62 26.61
N TYR A 128 15.85 22.80 25.83
CA TYR A 128 17.21 22.45 26.25
C TYR A 128 17.78 23.44 27.26
N GLU A 129 17.44 24.74 27.10
CA GLU A 129 17.89 25.76 28.05
C GLU A 129 17.26 25.58 29.44
N LEU A 130 16.01 25.17 29.54
CA LEU A 130 15.38 24.83 30.83
C LEU A 130 16.11 23.66 31.54
N GLU A 131 16.58 22.67 30.79
CA GLU A 131 17.35 21.57 31.37
C GLU A 131 18.74 22.05 31.84
N ARG A 132 19.37 22.96 31.10
CA ARG A 132 20.63 23.62 31.52
C ARG A 132 20.47 24.46 32.76
N ILE A 133 19.38 25.23 32.87
CA ILE A 133 19.08 26.03 34.05
C ILE A 133 18.93 25.12 35.28
N LEU A 134 18.17 24.04 35.16
CA LEU A 134 18.02 23.10 36.28
C LEU A 134 19.36 22.48 36.69
N ASN A 135 20.18 22.01 35.73
CA ASN A 135 21.48 21.42 36.05
C ASN A 135 22.43 22.42 36.71
N ARG A 136 22.49 23.65 36.18
CA ARG A 136 23.31 24.72 36.80
C ARG A 136 22.86 25.02 38.24
N PHE A 137 21.55 25.16 38.45
CA PHE A 137 21.00 25.42 39.77
C PHE A 137 21.32 24.29 40.79
N LEU A 138 21.30 23.02 40.33
CA LEU A 138 21.66 21.87 41.16
C LEU A 138 23.17 21.80 41.46
N GLU A 139 24.01 22.35 40.58
CA GLU A 139 25.46 22.42 40.77
C GLU A 139 25.85 23.58 41.74
N GLU A 140 25.16 24.71 41.65
CA GLU A 140 25.48 25.92 42.45
C GLU A 140 24.93 25.86 43.90
N ASN A 141 23.93 25.05 44.19
CA ASN A 141 23.26 25.00 45.49
C ASN A 141 23.39 23.60 46.13
N ALA A 142 24.01 23.53 47.27
CA ALA A 142 24.20 22.31 48.03
C ALA A 142 22.90 21.67 48.57
N ASP A 143 21.91 22.49 48.95
CA ASP A 143 20.57 22.07 49.40
C ASP A 143 19.45 22.89 48.69
N PRO A 144 19.12 22.55 47.48
CA PRO A 144 18.11 23.26 46.70
C PRO A 144 16.68 22.99 47.22
N THR A 145 15.97 23.99 47.65
CA THR A 145 14.56 23.84 47.99
C THR A 145 13.76 23.77 46.69
N ALA A 146 12.80 22.84 46.64
CA ALA A 146 11.96 22.63 45.46
C ALA A 146 11.21 23.93 45.00
N PHE A 147 10.92 24.82 45.93
CA PHE A 147 10.26 26.11 45.67
C PHE A 147 11.13 27.07 44.85
N LYS A 148 12.40 27.24 45.20
CA LYS A 148 13.33 28.12 44.46
C LYS A 148 13.58 27.63 43.04
N ILE A 149 13.69 26.34 42.85
CA ILE A 149 13.83 25.72 41.53
C ILE A 149 12.59 26.01 40.65
N GLN A 150 11.40 25.88 41.24
CA GLN A 150 10.14 26.16 40.55
C GLN A 150 10.08 27.61 40.11
N GLU A 151 10.39 28.54 41.00
CA GLU A 151 10.34 29.99 40.74
C GLU A 151 11.25 30.40 39.56
N GLU A 152 12.49 29.89 39.51
CA GLU A 152 13.44 30.20 38.43
C GLU A 152 13.02 29.63 37.09
N LEU A 153 12.54 28.38 37.06
CA LEU A 153 12.01 27.75 35.85
C LEU A 153 10.76 28.46 35.33
N GLU A 154 9.86 28.87 36.22
CA GLU A 154 8.63 29.59 35.83
C GLU A 154 8.94 31.03 35.34
N GLN A 155 9.89 31.75 35.92
CA GLN A 155 10.34 33.04 35.43
C GLN A 155 10.91 32.98 34.00
N TYR A 156 11.73 31.98 33.73
CA TYR A 156 12.26 31.77 32.38
C TYR A 156 11.15 31.39 31.38
N THR A 157 10.26 30.51 31.78
CA THR A 157 9.13 30.06 30.96
C THR A 157 8.20 31.22 30.63
N ALA A 158 7.89 32.07 31.61
CA ALA A 158 7.04 33.24 31.43
C ALA A 158 7.65 34.24 30.43
N LYS A 159 8.97 34.50 30.50
CA LYS A 159 9.67 35.34 29.53
C LYS A 159 9.57 34.80 28.10
N ILE A 160 9.74 33.49 27.91
CA ILE A 160 9.65 32.88 26.59
C ILE A 160 8.21 32.93 26.04
N VAL A 161 7.24 32.63 26.87
CA VAL A 161 5.82 32.65 26.48
C VAL A 161 5.38 34.08 26.12
N GLN A 162 5.82 35.10 26.88
CA GLN A 162 5.51 36.52 26.61
C GLN A 162 6.21 37.05 25.33
N ASN A 163 7.43 36.61 25.05
CA ASN A 163 8.20 37.06 23.89
C ASN A 163 7.80 36.41 22.57
N ASN A 164 7.19 35.22 22.59
CA ASN A 164 6.75 34.51 21.40
C ASN A 164 5.25 34.73 21.17
N LEU A 165 4.93 35.77 20.44
CA LEU A 165 3.58 36.15 19.99
C LEU A 165 3.07 35.27 18.80
N LEU A 166 3.74 34.21 18.45
CA LEU A 166 3.20 33.19 17.54
C LEU A 166 2.10 32.46 18.30
N GLY A 167 0.87 32.78 17.96
CA GLY A 167 -0.31 32.20 18.58
C GLY A 167 -0.36 30.67 18.55
N PRO A 168 -1.46 30.07 19.01
CA PRO A 168 -1.60 28.61 19.25
C PRO A 168 -1.27 27.69 18.04
N HIS A 169 -1.06 28.25 16.88
CA HIS A 169 -0.64 27.51 15.66
C HIS A 169 0.76 26.89 15.75
N GLY A 170 1.64 27.34 16.63
CA GLY A 170 2.98 26.75 16.82
C GLY A 170 2.95 25.32 17.40
N ALA A 171 1.95 25.01 18.21
CA ALA A 171 1.80 23.71 18.87
C ALA A 171 1.53 22.54 17.90
N HIS A 172 0.97 22.82 16.74
CA HIS A 172 0.57 21.79 15.75
C HIS A 172 1.65 21.48 14.71
N VAL A 173 2.81 22.13 14.78
CA VAL A 173 3.93 21.81 13.87
C VAL A 173 4.45 20.41 14.17
N LYS A 174 4.64 19.58 13.14
CA LYS A 174 5.07 18.18 13.27
C LYS A 174 6.29 18.00 14.18
N ASN A 175 7.30 18.85 14.04
CA ASN A 175 8.52 18.77 14.84
C ASN A 175 8.27 19.03 16.34
N VAL A 176 7.31 19.88 16.68
CA VAL A 176 6.90 20.15 18.06
C VAL A 176 6.16 18.96 18.65
N CYS A 177 5.22 18.38 17.91
CA CYS A 177 4.49 17.19 18.33
C CYS A 177 5.41 15.98 18.52
N ASP A 178 6.38 15.78 17.62
CA ASP A 178 7.38 14.72 17.74
C ASP A 178 8.28 14.94 18.97
N SER A 179 8.69 16.18 19.23
CA SER A 179 9.53 16.52 20.39
C SER A 179 8.76 16.36 21.69
N ARG A 180 7.49 16.76 21.74
CA ARG A 180 6.60 16.52 22.88
C ARG A 180 6.47 15.04 23.21
N SER A 181 6.21 14.22 22.21
CA SER A 181 6.07 12.77 22.37
C SER A 181 7.36 12.12 22.89
N LYS A 182 8.51 12.53 22.36
CA LYS A 182 9.82 12.06 22.79
C LYS A 182 10.14 12.49 24.23
N LEU A 183 9.83 13.73 24.58
CA LEU A 183 10.07 14.27 25.92
C LEU A 183 9.25 13.53 26.98
N ILE A 184 7.96 13.32 26.73
CA ILE A 184 7.10 12.54 27.61
C ILE A 184 7.60 11.09 27.74
N ALA A 185 7.97 10.46 26.64
CA ALA A 185 8.52 9.08 26.67
C ALA A 185 9.83 9.00 27.46
N TYR A 186 10.72 9.99 27.31
CA TYR A 186 11.96 10.09 28.08
C TYR A 186 11.70 10.25 29.56
N PHE A 187 10.78 11.13 29.96
CA PHE A 187 10.39 11.33 31.35
C PHE A 187 9.97 10.02 32.03
N TRP A 188 9.08 9.25 31.40
CA TRP A 188 8.63 7.97 31.92
C TRP A 188 9.75 6.92 32.01
N LYS A 189 10.71 6.97 31.11
CA LYS A 189 11.83 6.02 31.06
C LYS A 189 12.94 6.39 32.05
N ALA A 190 13.31 7.65 32.14
CA ALA A 190 14.48 8.11 32.91
C ALA A 190 14.16 8.35 34.38
N HIS A 191 13.04 9.00 34.67
CA HIS A 191 12.78 9.53 36.00
C HIS A 191 11.85 8.67 36.87
N MET A 192 11.12 7.73 36.29
CA MET A 192 10.20 6.84 37.01
C MET A 192 10.81 5.50 37.41
N THR A 193 12.12 5.41 37.57
CA THR A 193 12.86 4.15 37.87
C THR A 193 13.41 4.06 39.28
N ALA A 194 13.14 5.02 40.15
CA ALA A 194 13.67 5.05 41.52
C ALA A 194 13.34 3.77 42.30
N LYS A 195 14.31 3.24 43.02
CA LYS A 195 14.15 2.02 43.87
C LYS A 195 13.40 2.27 45.17
N ARG A 196 13.44 3.51 45.69
CA ARG A 196 12.71 3.95 46.88
C ARG A 196 11.86 5.18 46.53
N CYS A 197 10.71 5.31 47.15
CA CYS A 197 9.88 6.48 46.99
C CYS A 197 10.56 7.73 47.57
N PRO A 198 10.70 8.85 46.88
CA PRO A 198 11.29 10.07 47.40
C PRO A 198 10.46 10.71 48.52
N HIS A 199 9.14 10.48 48.54
CA HIS A 199 8.20 11.07 49.50
C HIS A 199 8.12 10.29 50.83
N CYS A 200 7.74 9.00 50.76
CA CYS A 200 7.56 8.15 51.95
C CYS A 200 8.78 7.26 52.29
N LYS A 201 9.85 7.33 51.50
CA LYS A 201 11.09 6.58 51.66
C LYS A 201 10.96 5.05 51.70
N THR A 202 9.77 4.51 51.52
CA THR A 202 9.50 3.07 51.45
C THR A 202 10.07 2.45 50.18
N GLY A 203 10.39 1.14 50.26
CA GLY A 203 10.80 0.37 49.11
C GLY A 203 9.65 0.32 48.06
N ARG A 204 9.98 0.50 46.81
CA ARG A 204 9.00 0.53 45.72
C ARG A 204 8.45 -0.87 45.45
N SER A 205 7.12 -0.96 45.34
CA SER A 205 6.46 -2.16 44.82
C SER A 205 6.65 -2.26 43.30
N VAL A 206 6.95 -3.43 42.81
CA VAL A 206 7.19 -3.70 41.40
C VAL A 206 5.90 -4.17 40.77
N VAL A 207 5.32 -3.35 39.89
CA VAL A 207 4.14 -3.72 39.08
C VAL A 207 4.60 -4.36 37.79
N ARG A 208 4.07 -5.52 37.44
CA ARG A 208 4.31 -6.24 36.18
C ARG A 208 3.01 -6.53 35.47
N LYS A 209 3.01 -6.43 34.14
CA LYS A 209 1.86 -6.82 33.32
C LYS A 209 2.06 -8.24 32.76
N GLU A 210 1.01 -9.04 32.79
CA GLU A 210 0.94 -10.37 32.20
C GLU A 210 -0.18 -10.38 31.16
N HIS A 211 0.19 -10.63 29.90
CA HIS A 211 -0.74 -10.81 28.77
C HIS A 211 -1.85 -9.75 28.59
N ASN A 212 -1.63 -8.50 28.97
CA ASN A 212 -2.62 -7.40 28.91
C ASN A 212 -3.93 -7.64 29.70
N SER A 213 -4.05 -8.75 30.42
CA SER A 213 -5.25 -9.11 31.18
C SER A 213 -5.03 -9.09 32.69
N LYS A 214 -3.79 -9.14 33.14
CA LYS A 214 -3.45 -9.25 34.57
C LYS A 214 -2.31 -8.30 34.94
N LEU A 215 -2.48 -7.59 36.07
CA LEU A 215 -1.42 -6.83 36.71
C LEU A 215 -1.03 -7.51 38.03
N THR A 216 0.25 -7.77 38.19
CA THR A 216 0.82 -8.36 39.40
C THR A 216 1.72 -7.35 40.10
N VAL A 217 1.62 -7.28 41.43
CA VAL A 217 2.44 -6.44 42.27
C VAL A 217 3.32 -7.31 43.16
N THR A 218 4.63 -7.02 43.15
CA THR A 218 5.59 -7.65 44.07
C THR A 218 5.95 -6.60 45.11
N TYR A 219 5.63 -6.87 46.37
CA TYR A 219 5.98 -6.00 47.47
C TYR A 219 7.40 -6.30 47.96
N PRO A 220 8.18 -5.25 48.31
CA PRO A 220 9.54 -5.44 48.82
C PRO A 220 9.47 -6.21 50.13
N ALA A 221 10.47 -7.13 50.35
CA ALA A 221 10.62 -7.84 51.62
C ALA A 221 10.81 -6.83 52.76
N MET A 222 10.01 -6.90 53.81
CA MET A 222 10.22 -6.08 55.01
C MET A 222 11.52 -6.55 55.68
N VAL A 223 12.53 -5.68 55.59
CA VAL A 223 13.73 -5.84 56.44
C VAL A 223 13.30 -5.54 57.87
N HIS A 224 13.13 -6.57 58.68
CA HIS A 224 12.89 -6.42 60.12
C HIS A 224 14.05 -5.68 60.77
N LYS A 225 13.95 -4.36 60.89
CA LYS A 225 14.71 -3.62 61.90
C LYS A 225 13.92 -3.69 63.22
N LYS A 226 14.54 -4.30 64.21
CA LYS A 226 14.06 -4.28 65.59
C LYS A 226 13.89 -2.83 66.05
N ALA A 227 12.86 -2.61 66.82
CA ALA A 227 12.53 -1.52 67.72
C ALA A 227 11.50 -0.47 67.22
N ASP A 228 10.43 -0.44 67.92
CA ASP A 228 9.57 0.67 68.28
C ASP A 228 9.01 1.55 67.14
N GLN A 229 7.89 1.13 66.62
CA GLN A 229 6.78 2.10 66.40
C GLN A 229 5.48 1.37 66.05
N LYS A 230 4.46 1.89 66.64
CA LYS A 230 3.04 1.50 66.60
C LYS A 230 2.48 1.10 65.26
N ASP A 231 1.63 0.09 65.29
CA ASP A 231 0.77 -0.44 64.27
C ASP A 231 0.18 0.64 63.37
N THR A 232 0.69 0.72 62.15
CA THR A 232 -0.09 1.22 61.02
C THR A 232 -0.29 -0.03 60.14
N GLU A 233 -1.48 -0.58 60.18
CA GLU A 233 -1.92 -1.58 59.21
C GLU A 233 -1.67 -1.08 57.81
N PRO A 234 -1.16 -1.92 56.90
CA PRO A 234 -1.07 -1.55 55.50
C PRO A 234 -2.45 -1.33 54.93
N LEU A 235 -2.73 -0.12 54.42
CA LEU A 235 -3.99 0.36 53.82
C LEU A 235 -4.44 -0.39 52.58
N VAL A 236 -3.82 -1.50 52.24
CA VAL A 236 -4.25 -2.38 51.14
C VAL A 236 -4.73 -3.71 51.76
N PRO A 237 -5.99 -4.10 51.58
CA PRO A 237 -6.50 -5.38 52.08
C PRO A 237 -5.59 -6.52 51.56
N ARG A 238 -5.20 -7.43 52.44
CA ARG A 238 -4.48 -8.65 52.07
C ARG A 238 -5.30 -9.43 51.06
N ALA A 239 -4.95 -9.34 49.78
CA ALA A 239 -5.58 -10.14 48.74
C ALA A 239 -5.22 -11.63 49.03
N PRO A 240 -6.22 -12.53 49.08
CA PRO A 240 -5.96 -13.96 49.20
C PRO A 240 -5.30 -14.45 47.91
N GLY A 241 -4.34 -15.41 48.04
CA GLY A 241 -3.56 -15.94 46.95
C GLY A 241 -2.13 -15.36 46.86
N ILE A 242 -1.55 -14.95 47.96
CA ILE A 242 -0.16 -14.42 48.04
C ILE A 242 0.81 -15.61 48.08
N GLU A 243 1.57 -15.82 47.00
CA GLU A 243 2.73 -16.72 46.96
C GLU A 243 3.97 -16.01 47.56
N GLU A 244 4.56 -16.63 48.58
CA GLU A 244 5.83 -16.18 49.14
C GLU A 244 6.99 -16.65 48.27
N THR A 245 7.62 -15.72 47.56
CA THR A 245 8.85 -15.97 46.82
C THR A 245 10.03 -15.34 47.56
N GLN A 246 11.26 -15.79 47.28
CA GLN A 246 12.51 -15.23 47.88
C GLN A 246 12.67 -13.71 47.63
N LEU A 247 11.88 -13.13 46.75
CA LEU A 247 11.88 -11.70 46.35
C LEU A 247 10.78 -10.84 47.02
N GLY A 248 9.89 -11.41 47.85
CA GLY A 248 8.77 -10.69 48.48
C GLY A 248 7.41 -11.27 48.13
N LYS A 249 6.35 -10.79 48.81
CA LYS A 249 4.97 -11.24 48.60
C LYS A 249 4.45 -10.74 47.26
N ARG A 250 3.95 -11.64 46.39
CA ARG A 250 3.36 -11.32 45.07
C ARG A 250 1.84 -11.44 45.15
N GLY A 251 1.14 -10.43 44.69
CA GLY A 251 -0.32 -10.41 44.65
C GLY A 251 -0.89 -9.91 43.35
N TYR A 252 -2.14 -10.24 43.05
CA TYR A 252 -2.91 -9.70 41.93
C TYR A 252 -3.43 -8.31 42.28
N LEU A 253 -3.18 -7.30 41.41
CA LEU A 253 -3.79 -6.00 41.57
C LEU A 253 -5.15 -5.99 40.88
N THR A 254 -6.21 -5.87 41.65
CA THR A 254 -7.57 -5.84 41.11
C THR A 254 -7.85 -4.51 40.44
N PRO A 255 -8.73 -4.45 39.43
CA PRO A 255 -9.13 -3.18 38.81
C PRO A 255 -9.73 -2.18 39.81
N THR A 256 -10.46 -2.66 40.84
CA THR A 256 -11.02 -1.82 41.91
C THR A 256 -9.94 -1.15 42.74
N SER A 257 -8.97 -1.90 43.23
CA SER A 257 -7.84 -1.37 44.02
C SER A 257 -6.96 -0.42 43.17
N ALA A 258 -6.78 -0.73 41.87
CA ALA A 258 -6.07 0.17 40.97
C ALA A 258 -6.85 1.47 40.75
N ARG A 259 -8.18 1.46 40.69
CA ARG A 259 -9.05 2.63 40.57
C ARG A 259 -8.95 3.52 41.82
N GLU A 260 -9.01 2.94 43.00
CA GLU A 260 -8.86 3.66 44.28
C GLU A 260 -7.49 4.33 44.37
N HIS A 261 -6.42 3.59 44.03
CA HIS A 261 -5.07 4.14 43.98
C HIS A 261 -4.97 5.32 42.99
N LEU A 262 -5.47 5.19 41.78
CA LEU A 262 -5.44 6.28 40.79
C LEU A 262 -6.30 7.47 41.22
N THR A 263 -7.45 7.25 41.84
CA THR A 263 -8.27 8.35 42.39
C THR A 263 -7.51 9.12 43.45
N ALA A 264 -6.80 8.44 44.35
CA ALA A 264 -5.95 9.06 45.34
C ALA A 264 -4.74 9.78 44.71
N LEU A 265 -4.12 9.17 43.68
CA LEU A 265 -3.02 9.78 42.92
C LEU A 265 -3.48 11.08 42.21
N TRP A 266 -4.67 11.09 41.61
CA TRP A 266 -5.24 12.30 40.98
C TRP A 266 -5.58 13.40 41.98
N LYS A 267 -5.98 12.98 43.20
CA LYS A 267 -6.22 13.93 44.29
C LYS A 267 -4.91 14.65 44.73
N ASN A 268 -3.80 13.90 44.73
CA ASN A 268 -2.49 14.39 45.17
C ASN A 268 -1.70 15.11 44.06
N GLU A 269 -1.73 14.63 42.85
CA GLU A 269 -0.92 15.10 41.70
C GLU A 269 -1.79 15.54 40.51
N GLY A 270 -3.05 15.91 40.76
CA GLY A 270 -4.05 16.16 39.72
C GLY A 270 -3.66 17.30 38.77
N PHE A 271 -2.99 18.33 39.27
CA PHE A 271 -2.55 19.48 38.44
C PHE A 271 -1.65 19.00 37.29
N PHE A 272 -0.61 18.22 37.60
CA PHE A 272 0.33 17.72 36.63
C PHE A 272 -0.33 16.67 35.67
N LEU A 273 -1.08 15.75 36.25
CA LEU A 273 -1.73 14.68 35.48
C LEU A 273 -2.82 15.21 34.54
N ASN A 274 -3.61 16.17 34.98
CA ASN A 274 -4.59 16.84 34.13
C ASN A 274 -3.89 17.54 32.96
N TYR A 275 -2.83 18.32 33.24
CA TYR A 275 -2.04 18.98 32.22
C TYR A 275 -1.43 17.99 31.20
N LEU A 276 -0.98 16.84 31.66
CA LEU A 276 -0.41 15.80 30.79
C LEU A 276 -1.44 15.13 29.88
N PHE A 277 -2.67 14.92 30.37
CA PHE A 277 -3.71 14.13 29.68
C PHE A 277 -4.80 14.96 29.00
N SER A 278 -5.13 16.15 29.47
CA SER A 278 -6.22 16.96 28.94
C SER A 278 -5.83 17.90 27.78
N GLY A 279 -4.51 18.08 27.52
CA GLY A 279 -4.05 19.05 26.51
C GLY A 279 -4.13 20.49 27.02
N LEU A 280 -3.77 21.42 26.14
CA LEU A 280 -3.27 22.78 26.46
C LEU A 280 -4.28 23.92 26.36
N GLU A 281 -5.56 23.64 26.27
CA GLU A 281 -6.56 24.69 26.24
C GLU A 281 -7.05 24.97 27.65
N ASP A 282 -7.35 26.24 27.95
CA ASP A 282 -7.97 26.74 29.19
C ASP A 282 -9.21 25.90 29.51
N VAL A 283 -9.02 24.89 30.34
CA VAL A 283 -10.08 23.97 30.71
C VAL A 283 -10.69 24.51 31.99
N ASP A 284 -11.93 24.96 31.92
CA ASP A 284 -12.75 25.28 33.08
C ASP A 284 -12.65 24.18 34.13
N MET A 285 -12.65 24.59 35.41
CA MET A 285 -12.44 23.67 36.55
C MET A 285 -13.40 22.49 36.59
N GLU A 286 -14.46 22.50 35.78
CA GLU A 286 -15.47 21.42 35.66
C GLU A 286 -15.09 20.32 34.68
N SER A 287 -14.12 20.53 33.75
CA SER A 287 -13.72 19.57 32.74
C SER A 287 -12.44 18.79 33.08
N ARG A 288 -12.19 18.54 34.37
CA ARG A 288 -11.03 17.76 34.83
C ARG A 288 -11.05 16.31 34.32
N PHE A 289 -9.91 15.87 33.81
CA PHE A 289 -9.73 14.47 33.42
C PHE A 289 -10.02 13.55 34.60
N ASN A 290 -10.96 12.60 34.42
CA ASN A 290 -11.33 11.66 35.46
C ASN A 290 -10.57 10.35 35.28
N PRO A 291 -9.84 9.84 36.29
CA PRO A 291 -9.12 8.58 36.22
C PRO A 291 -10.01 7.36 35.95
N SER A 292 -11.33 7.47 36.13
CA SER A 292 -12.27 6.36 35.79
C SER A 292 -12.28 5.97 34.31
N VAL A 293 -11.74 6.80 33.41
CA VAL A 293 -11.59 6.49 31.97
C VAL A 293 -10.68 5.25 31.75
N PHE A 294 -9.76 4.98 32.66
CA PHE A 294 -8.91 3.78 32.59
C PHE A 294 -9.64 2.46 32.92
N PHE A 295 -10.88 2.54 33.32
CA PHE A 295 -11.69 1.41 33.75
C PHE A 295 -13.01 1.37 33.00
N LEU A 296 -13.56 0.18 32.82
CA LEU A 296 -14.86 -0.02 32.18
C LEU A 296 -15.82 -0.66 33.18
N ASP A 297 -16.95 -0.02 33.40
CA ASP A 297 -18.09 -0.55 34.16
C ASP A 297 -19.22 -1.03 33.21
N PHE A 298 -19.19 -0.56 31.95
CA PHE A 298 -20.17 -0.86 30.92
C PHE A 298 -19.51 -1.21 29.59
N LEU A 299 -20.16 -2.08 28.80
CA LEU A 299 -19.83 -2.33 27.41
C LEU A 299 -20.99 -1.90 26.52
N VAL A 300 -20.68 -1.19 25.44
CA VAL A 300 -21.67 -0.81 24.42
C VAL A 300 -21.97 -2.01 23.54
N VAL A 301 -23.25 -2.26 23.29
CA VAL A 301 -23.72 -3.29 22.36
C VAL A 301 -24.19 -2.59 21.09
N PRO A 302 -23.53 -2.84 19.95
CA PRO A 302 -23.95 -2.27 18.67
C PRO A 302 -25.31 -2.82 18.23
N PRO A 303 -26.07 -2.08 17.39
CA PRO A 303 -27.36 -2.53 16.87
C PRO A 303 -27.30 -3.91 16.18
N SER A 304 -28.43 -4.64 16.21
CA SER A 304 -28.55 -5.96 15.58
C SER A 304 -28.22 -5.93 14.09
N ARG A 305 -28.56 -4.85 13.39
CA ARG A 305 -28.27 -4.63 11.96
C ARG A 305 -26.80 -4.68 11.62
N TYR A 306 -25.89 -4.25 12.50
CA TYR A 306 -24.43 -4.30 12.29
C TYR A 306 -23.82 -5.67 12.60
N ARG A 307 -24.61 -6.58 13.16
CA ARG A 307 -24.23 -7.94 13.55
C ARG A 307 -25.22 -8.97 13.01
N PRO A 308 -25.50 -9.00 11.69
CA PRO A 308 -26.52 -9.85 11.11
C PRO A 308 -26.21 -11.33 11.34
N VAL A 309 -27.26 -12.14 11.40
CA VAL A 309 -27.16 -13.59 11.44
C VAL A 309 -27.11 -14.13 10.02
N ASN A 310 -26.13 -14.97 9.73
CA ASN A 310 -26.04 -15.68 8.45
C ASN A 310 -26.82 -17.00 8.55
N ARG A 311 -27.77 -17.20 7.65
CA ARG A 311 -28.51 -18.48 7.49
C ARG A 311 -27.97 -19.23 6.27
N LEU A 312 -27.49 -20.44 6.47
CA LEU A 312 -27.05 -21.35 5.42
C LEU A 312 -27.90 -22.62 5.49
N GLY A 313 -29.02 -22.67 4.75
CA GLY A 313 -30.07 -23.69 4.94
C GLY A 313 -30.70 -23.58 6.32
N ASP A 314 -30.77 -24.68 7.05
CA ASP A 314 -31.33 -24.73 8.40
C ASP A 314 -30.33 -24.30 9.50
N GLN A 315 -29.07 -24.12 9.15
CA GLN A 315 -28.02 -23.69 10.11
C GLN A 315 -27.92 -22.18 10.22
N MET A 316 -27.93 -21.71 11.47
CA MET A 316 -27.71 -20.29 11.80
C MET A 316 -26.29 -20.05 12.28
N PHE A 317 -25.57 -19.16 11.60
CA PHE A 317 -24.26 -18.70 12.01
C PHE A 317 -24.32 -17.27 12.54
N THR A 318 -23.93 -17.11 13.79
CA THR A 318 -23.89 -15.79 14.42
C THR A 318 -22.63 -15.01 14.04
N ASN A 319 -22.73 -13.69 14.04
CA ASN A 319 -21.58 -12.82 13.79
C ASN A 319 -20.52 -12.97 14.89
N GLY A 320 -19.24 -12.89 14.54
CA GLY A 320 -18.13 -12.99 15.48
C GLY A 320 -18.18 -12.00 16.64
N GLN A 321 -18.67 -10.77 16.42
CA GLN A 321 -18.89 -9.79 17.50
C GLN A 321 -19.92 -10.29 18.52
N THR A 322 -20.99 -10.94 18.07
CA THR A 322 -22.01 -11.50 18.95
C THR A 322 -21.43 -12.63 19.81
N VAL A 323 -20.57 -13.48 19.24
CA VAL A 323 -19.88 -14.55 19.98
C VAL A 323 -18.97 -13.96 21.07
N ASN A 324 -18.18 -12.93 20.75
CA ASN A 324 -17.34 -12.25 21.73
C ASN A 324 -18.16 -11.61 22.87
N LEU A 325 -19.26 -10.93 22.56
CA LEU A 325 -20.13 -10.34 23.57
C LEU A 325 -20.84 -11.42 24.41
N GLN A 326 -21.23 -12.53 23.81
CA GLN A 326 -21.84 -13.66 24.54
C GLN A 326 -20.86 -14.30 25.54
N ALA A 327 -19.57 -14.39 25.17
CA ALA A 327 -18.53 -14.90 26.07
C ALA A 327 -18.42 -14.00 27.32
N VAL A 328 -18.41 -12.67 27.14
CA VAL A 328 -18.44 -11.70 28.25
C VAL A 328 -19.67 -11.92 29.13
N MET A 329 -20.86 -12.07 28.55
CA MET A 329 -22.12 -12.27 29.32
C MET A 329 -22.12 -13.58 30.10
N LYS A 330 -21.59 -14.68 29.55
CA LYS A 330 -21.45 -15.94 30.26
C LYS A 330 -20.59 -15.80 31.52
N ASP A 331 -19.44 -15.09 31.41
CA ASP A 331 -18.58 -14.83 32.57
C ASP A 331 -19.28 -13.94 33.63
N MET A 332 -20.03 -12.94 33.19
CA MET A 332 -20.81 -12.08 34.08
C MET A 332 -21.84 -12.86 34.92
N VAL A 333 -22.57 -13.79 34.30
CA VAL A 333 -23.52 -14.66 35.00
C VAL A 333 -22.80 -15.49 36.06
N LEU A 334 -21.63 -16.05 35.74
CA LEU A 334 -20.83 -16.82 36.68
C LEU A 334 -20.32 -15.96 37.85
N ILE A 335 -19.85 -14.74 37.57
CA ILE A 335 -19.42 -13.81 38.62
C ILE A 335 -20.59 -13.42 39.54
N ARG A 336 -21.77 -13.11 39.00
CA ARG A 336 -22.96 -12.80 39.80
C ARG A 336 -23.34 -13.94 40.72
N LYS A 337 -23.32 -15.19 40.22
CA LYS A 337 -23.57 -16.39 41.04
C LYS A 337 -22.53 -16.57 42.15
N LEU A 338 -21.24 -16.35 41.84
CA LEU A 338 -20.19 -16.44 42.87
C LEU A 338 -20.30 -15.35 43.94
N LEU A 339 -20.59 -14.11 43.54
CA LEU A 339 -20.80 -13.02 44.49
C LEU A 339 -22.03 -13.29 45.41
N ALA A 340 -23.13 -13.84 44.87
CA ALA A 340 -24.27 -14.22 45.65
C ALA A 340 -23.96 -15.35 46.66
N LEU A 341 -23.17 -16.36 46.26
CA LEU A 341 -22.70 -17.41 47.16
C LEU A 341 -21.78 -16.87 48.28
N MET A 342 -20.88 -15.95 47.93
CA MET A 342 -19.97 -15.34 48.92
C MET A 342 -20.75 -14.45 49.91
N ALA A 343 -21.80 -13.77 49.45
CA ALA A 343 -22.68 -13.00 50.37
C ALA A 343 -23.43 -13.90 51.33
N GLN A 344 -23.97 -15.04 50.85
CA GLN A 344 -24.63 -16.04 51.72
C GLN A 344 -23.69 -16.65 52.77
N GLU A 345 -22.41 -16.89 52.45
CA GLU A 345 -21.42 -17.37 53.43
C GLU A 345 -21.03 -16.32 54.47
N GLN A 346 -21.14 -15.02 54.14
CA GLN A 346 -20.86 -13.94 55.10
C GLN A 346 -22.05 -13.64 56.03
N GLU A 347 -23.28 -14.01 55.63
CA GLU A 347 -24.50 -13.78 56.44
C GLU A 347 -24.81 -14.91 57.41
N LEU A 348 -24.03 -16.02 57.42
CA LEU A 348 -24.18 -17.11 58.40
C LEU A 348 -23.52 -16.67 59.74
N PRO A 349 -24.32 -16.34 60.83
CA PRO A 349 -23.76 -16.07 62.13
C PRO A 349 -23.25 -17.35 62.76
N CYS A 350 -22.20 -17.24 63.57
CA CYS A 350 -21.73 -18.28 64.47
C CYS A 350 -22.92 -18.92 65.28
N GLU A 351 -22.92 -20.20 65.26
CA GLU A 351 -23.93 -21.03 65.98
C GLU A 351 -24.07 -20.64 67.46
N VAL A 352 -25.29 -20.30 67.81
CA VAL A 352 -25.75 -20.49 69.20
C VAL A 352 -26.79 -21.64 69.21
N SER A 353 -26.37 -22.69 69.83
CA SER A 353 -27.16 -23.89 70.05
C SER A 353 -28.45 -23.62 70.86
N GLY A 354 -29.59 -23.94 70.27
CA GLY A 354 -30.89 -24.00 71.02
C GLY A 354 -31.95 -24.69 70.12
N PRO A 355 -32.83 -25.55 70.68
CA PRO A 355 -33.64 -26.47 69.92
C PRO A 355 -34.99 -25.93 69.40
N ALA A 356 -35.27 -26.27 68.20
CA ALA A 356 -36.54 -26.52 67.49
C ALA A 356 -37.77 -25.69 67.77
N LYS A 357 -38.32 -25.05 66.78
CA LYS A 357 -39.74 -25.08 66.42
C LYS A 357 -39.91 -24.96 64.91
N ASP A 358 -40.67 -25.88 64.37
CA ASP A 358 -41.10 -25.91 62.96
C ASP A 358 -42.00 -24.73 62.67
N GLU A 359 -41.57 -23.85 61.73
CA GLU A 359 -42.44 -22.96 60.98
C GLU A 359 -41.93 -22.93 59.52
N GLU A 360 -42.87 -23.00 58.60
CA GLU A 360 -42.72 -23.08 57.14
C GLU A 360 -41.63 -22.12 56.61
N LYS A 361 -40.49 -22.65 56.10
CA LYS A 361 -39.51 -21.91 55.34
C LYS A 361 -39.95 -21.83 53.90
N ASP A 362 -40.40 -20.66 53.52
CA ASP A 362 -40.41 -20.22 52.15
C ASP A 362 -39.13 -20.67 51.43
N SER A 363 -39.32 -21.26 50.27
CA SER A 363 -38.24 -21.81 49.40
C SER A 363 -37.16 -20.81 49.07
N SER A 364 -36.13 -20.70 49.93
CA SER A 364 -34.86 -20.13 49.57
C SER A 364 -34.31 -20.96 48.42
N ILE A 365 -34.21 -20.38 47.24
CA ILE A 365 -33.62 -20.94 46.01
C ILE A 365 -32.21 -21.44 46.39
N ALA A 366 -32.07 -22.74 46.60
CA ALA A 366 -30.76 -23.39 46.77
C ALA A 366 -29.98 -23.15 45.48
N LEU A 367 -29.03 -22.23 45.50
CA LEU A 367 -28.15 -21.97 44.38
C LEU A 367 -27.43 -23.24 44.01
N ASP A 368 -27.67 -23.74 42.82
CA ASP A 368 -27.00 -24.93 42.28
C ASP A 368 -25.48 -24.78 42.35
N ARG A 369 -24.83 -25.60 43.19
CA ARG A 369 -23.35 -25.57 43.40
C ARG A 369 -22.59 -26.41 42.37
N SER A 370 -23.26 -27.08 41.45
CA SER A 370 -22.62 -27.96 40.45
C SER A 370 -21.61 -27.27 39.56
N PHE A 371 -21.81 -25.95 39.24
CA PHE A 371 -20.89 -25.19 38.42
C PHE A 371 -19.54 -24.90 39.09
N LEU A 372 -19.44 -25.04 40.43
CA LEU A 372 -18.18 -24.80 41.17
C LEU A 372 -17.08 -25.81 40.81
N SER A 373 -17.45 -27.03 40.42
CA SER A 373 -16.52 -28.08 40.02
C SER A 373 -15.84 -27.78 38.69
N MET A 374 -16.48 -26.98 37.82
CA MET A 374 -15.96 -26.62 36.50
C MET A 374 -15.01 -25.41 36.53
N LEU A 375 -14.87 -24.73 37.70
CA LEU A 375 -14.10 -23.52 37.82
C LEU A 375 -12.72 -23.78 38.43
N PRO A 376 -11.63 -23.25 37.84
CA PRO A 376 -10.29 -23.41 38.37
C PRO A 376 -10.11 -22.58 39.66
N GLY A 377 -9.52 -23.15 40.70
CA GLY A 377 -9.21 -22.53 42.00
C GLY A 377 -9.66 -23.37 43.14
N GLN A 378 -8.99 -23.23 44.30
CA GLN A 378 -9.27 -23.99 45.52
C GLN A 378 -10.33 -23.29 46.36
N SER A 379 -10.23 -22.00 46.56
CA SER A 379 -11.20 -21.19 47.33
C SER A 379 -12.19 -20.48 46.42
N LEU A 380 -13.33 -20.03 47.00
CA LEU A 380 -14.30 -19.20 46.23
C LEU A 380 -13.68 -17.91 45.74
N THR A 381 -12.81 -17.32 46.52
CA THR A 381 -12.07 -16.11 46.14
C THR A 381 -11.12 -16.36 44.97
N ASP A 382 -10.38 -17.49 44.95
CA ASP A 382 -9.52 -17.83 43.82
C ASP A 382 -10.32 -18.06 42.52
N LYS A 383 -11.47 -18.74 42.65
CA LYS A 383 -12.38 -18.93 41.53
C LYS A 383 -12.90 -17.61 40.98
N LEU A 384 -13.28 -16.67 41.87
CA LEU A 384 -13.71 -15.33 41.47
C LEU A 384 -12.60 -14.58 40.72
N TYR A 385 -11.35 -14.59 41.24
CA TYR A 385 -10.24 -13.92 40.55
C TYR A 385 -9.93 -14.53 39.19
N ASN A 386 -9.98 -15.86 39.08
CA ASN A 386 -9.74 -16.53 37.81
C ASN A 386 -10.79 -16.18 36.75
N ILE A 387 -12.07 -16.12 37.14
CA ILE A 387 -13.16 -15.71 36.22
C ILE A 387 -13.04 -14.21 35.92
N TRP A 388 -12.65 -13.37 36.89
CA TRP A 388 -12.45 -11.94 36.64
C TRP A 388 -11.34 -11.67 35.62
N ILE A 389 -10.22 -12.40 35.70
CA ILE A 389 -9.15 -12.35 34.70
C ILE A 389 -9.64 -12.85 33.33
N ARG A 390 -10.47 -13.92 33.32
CA ARG A 390 -11.08 -14.43 32.09
C ARG A 390 -12.05 -13.41 31.46
N LEU A 391 -12.87 -12.76 32.30
CA LEU A 391 -13.73 -11.65 31.85
C LEU A 391 -12.91 -10.52 31.22
N GLN A 392 -11.78 -10.13 31.84
CA GLN A 392 -10.87 -9.15 31.26
C GLN A 392 -10.34 -9.60 29.90
N SER A 393 -9.97 -10.87 29.74
CA SER A 393 -9.52 -11.40 28.46
C SER A 393 -10.59 -11.35 27.39
N HIS A 394 -11.86 -11.72 27.72
CA HIS A 394 -12.97 -11.63 26.78
C HIS A 394 -13.28 -10.16 26.40
N VAL A 395 -13.23 -9.23 27.35
CA VAL A 395 -13.37 -7.80 27.05
C VAL A 395 -12.24 -7.32 26.13
N ASN A 396 -11.00 -7.74 26.38
CA ASN A 396 -9.87 -7.40 25.50
C ASN A 396 -10.12 -7.89 24.06
N ILE A 397 -10.64 -9.11 23.88
CA ILE A 397 -10.95 -9.69 22.56
C ILE A 397 -12.05 -8.92 21.84
N VAL A 398 -13.06 -8.38 22.55
CA VAL A 398 -14.08 -7.53 21.92
C VAL A 398 -13.45 -6.32 21.25
N PHE A 399 -12.45 -5.69 21.89
CA PHE A 399 -11.77 -4.53 21.31
C PHE A 399 -10.67 -4.92 20.31
N ASP A 400 -9.81 -5.86 20.68
CA ASP A 400 -8.68 -6.31 19.87
C ASP A 400 -8.36 -7.79 20.17
N SER A 401 -8.67 -8.64 19.22
CA SER A 401 -8.44 -10.08 19.33
C SER A 401 -6.96 -10.48 19.38
N GLU A 402 -6.03 -9.61 18.98
CA GLU A 402 -4.58 -9.86 19.04
C GLU A 402 -4.00 -9.58 20.44
N MET A 403 -4.71 -8.86 21.32
CA MET A 403 -4.24 -8.54 22.67
C MET A 403 -4.14 -9.77 23.57
N ASP A 404 -5.00 -10.74 23.38
CA ASP A 404 -4.99 -11.98 24.14
C ASP A 404 -4.28 -13.11 23.38
N LYS A 405 -3.30 -13.73 24.04
CA LYS A 405 -2.54 -14.86 23.49
C LYS A 405 -2.99 -16.22 24.06
N LEU A 406 -3.90 -16.21 25.02
CA LEU A 406 -4.31 -17.41 25.75
C LEU A 406 -5.42 -18.19 25.04
N MET A 407 -6.27 -17.51 24.28
CA MET A 407 -7.37 -18.13 23.54
C MET A 407 -6.93 -18.63 22.17
N MET A 408 -7.20 -19.89 21.85
CA MET A 408 -6.86 -20.50 20.56
C MET A 408 -7.80 -20.05 19.42
N GLU A 409 -9.10 -20.03 19.67
CA GLU A 409 -10.10 -19.58 18.71
C GLU A 409 -10.47 -18.13 18.97
N LYS A 410 -10.25 -17.28 18.00
CA LYS A 410 -10.48 -15.83 18.11
C LYS A 410 -11.33 -15.35 16.96
N TYR A 411 -12.45 -14.77 17.30
CA TYR A 411 -13.25 -13.99 16.37
C TYR A 411 -12.68 -12.56 16.28
N PRO A 412 -12.80 -11.88 15.12
CA PRO A 412 -12.27 -10.53 14.96
C PRO A 412 -12.89 -9.55 15.96
N GLY A 413 -12.04 -8.79 16.64
CA GLY A 413 -12.46 -7.68 17.49
C GLY A 413 -12.74 -6.42 16.65
N ILE A 414 -13.18 -5.33 17.31
CA ILE A 414 -13.49 -4.05 16.66
C ILE A 414 -12.27 -3.53 15.87
N ARG A 415 -11.07 -3.63 16.42
CA ARG A 415 -9.84 -3.21 15.76
C ARG A 415 -9.59 -3.94 14.44
N GLN A 416 -9.75 -5.27 14.41
CA GLN A 416 -9.57 -6.09 13.21
C GLN A 416 -10.61 -5.79 12.13
N ILE A 417 -11.82 -5.37 12.54
CA ILE A 417 -12.87 -4.95 11.60
C ILE A 417 -12.56 -3.61 10.96
N LEU A 418 -11.84 -2.72 11.65
CA LEU A 418 -11.52 -1.37 11.16
C LEU A 418 -10.18 -1.28 10.46
N GLU A 419 -9.15 -1.94 11.00
CA GLU A 419 -7.75 -1.83 10.54
C GLU A 419 -7.37 -2.84 9.45
N LYS A 420 -6.20 -2.59 8.84
CA LYS A 420 -5.52 -3.43 7.84
C LYS A 420 -6.26 -3.51 6.50
N LYS A 421 -5.80 -4.41 5.62
CA LYS A 421 -6.30 -4.55 4.24
C LYS A 421 -7.76 -5.00 4.18
N ASP A 422 -8.16 -5.85 5.13
CA ASP A 422 -9.50 -6.42 5.20
C ASP A 422 -10.47 -5.59 6.06
N GLY A 423 -9.97 -4.50 6.65
CA GLY A 423 -10.76 -3.61 7.48
C GLY A 423 -11.72 -2.72 6.70
N LEU A 424 -12.71 -2.19 7.41
CA LEU A 424 -13.79 -1.37 6.86
C LEU A 424 -13.27 -0.18 6.04
N PHE A 425 -12.26 0.53 6.54
CA PHE A 425 -11.75 1.72 5.87
C PHE A 425 -11.13 1.40 4.51
N ARG A 426 -10.30 0.37 4.40
CA ARG A 426 -9.61 0.05 3.15
C ARG A 426 -10.45 -0.78 2.19
N LYS A 427 -11.31 -1.67 2.68
CA LYS A 427 -12.07 -2.62 1.86
C LYS A 427 -13.44 -2.09 1.43
N HIS A 428 -14.07 -1.20 2.25
CA HIS A 428 -15.44 -0.76 2.02
C HIS A 428 -15.64 0.76 1.90
N MET A 429 -14.67 1.58 2.32
CA MET A 429 -14.74 3.04 2.23
C MET A 429 -13.79 3.62 1.18
N MET A 430 -12.48 3.33 1.29
CA MET A 430 -11.47 3.81 0.33
C MET A 430 -11.54 3.03 -0.99
N GLY A 431 -11.92 1.77 -0.95
CA GLY A 431 -12.17 0.92 -2.11
C GLY A 431 -13.43 0.11 -1.89
N LYS A 432 -14.25 -0.05 -2.94
CA LYS A 432 -15.49 -0.81 -2.91
C LYS A 432 -15.54 -1.78 -4.09
N ARG A 433 -16.20 -2.92 -3.89
CA ARG A 433 -16.58 -3.78 -5.01
C ARG A 433 -17.72 -3.10 -5.76
N VAL A 434 -17.56 -2.96 -7.07
CA VAL A 434 -18.52 -2.27 -7.94
C VAL A 434 -19.12 -3.25 -8.94
N ASP A 435 -20.37 -2.98 -9.33
CA ASP A 435 -21.06 -3.68 -10.41
C ASP A 435 -20.73 -3.02 -11.78
N TYR A 436 -21.19 -3.62 -12.86
CA TYR A 436 -20.95 -3.16 -14.24
C TYR A 436 -19.47 -3.04 -14.59
N ALA A 437 -18.68 -3.98 -14.11
CA ALA A 437 -17.27 -4.11 -14.43
C ALA A 437 -16.99 -5.47 -15.09
N ALA A 438 -15.97 -5.49 -15.93
CA ALA A 438 -15.46 -6.69 -16.57
C ALA A 438 -13.96 -6.79 -16.38
N ARG A 439 -13.43 -8.01 -16.35
CA ARG A 439 -11.99 -8.26 -16.25
C ARG A 439 -11.60 -9.37 -17.21
N SER A 440 -10.58 -9.13 -18.01
CA SER A 440 -10.01 -10.14 -18.91
C SER A 440 -8.56 -9.84 -19.23
N VAL A 441 -7.90 -10.83 -19.81
CA VAL A 441 -6.55 -10.71 -20.37
C VAL A 441 -6.57 -9.71 -21.52
N ILE A 442 -5.49 -8.98 -21.71
CA ILE A 442 -5.29 -8.04 -22.80
C ILE A 442 -4.41 -8.63 -23.89
N CYS A 443 -4.74 -8.32 -25.14
CA CYS A 443 -3.92 -8.62 -26.32
C CYS A 443 -3.76 -7.36 -27.16
N PRO A 444 -2.65 -7.25 -27.94
CA PRO A 444 -2.45 -6.10 -28.80
C PRO A 444 -3.37 -6.15 -30.02
N ASP A 445 -3.83 -4.98 -30.44
CA ASP A 445 -4.53 -4.79 -31.73
C ASP A 445 -4.15 -3.42 -32.31
N MET A 446 -3.59 -3.45 -33.51
CA MET A 446 -3.17 -2.24 -34.24
C MET A 446 -4.24 -1.70 -35.19
N TYR A 447 -5.32 -2.45 -35.39
CA TYR A 447 -6.39 -2.08 -36.33
C TYR A 447 -7.48 -1.24 -35.68
N ILE A 448 -7.58 -1.27 -34.34
CA ILE A 448 -8.44 -0.32 -33.59
C ILE A 448 -7.73 1.04 -33.47
N ASN A 449 -8.49 2.10 -33.20
CA ASN A 449 -7.94 3.42 -32.97
C ASN A 449 -7.28 3.51 -31.58
N THR A 450 -6.39 4.46 -31.38
CA THR A 450 -5.71 4.67 -30.07
C THR A 450 -6.68 4.97 -28.95
N ASN A 451 -7.81 5.61 -29.24
CA ASN A 451 -8.87 5.92 -28.26
C ASN A 451 -9.94 4.84 -28.14
N GLU A 452 -9.80 3.71 -28.84
CA GLU A 452 -10.72 2.58 -28.76
C GLU A 452 -10.18 1.44 -27.89
N ILE A 453 -11.11 0.60 -27.43
CA ILE A 453 -10.83 -0.68 -26.77
C ILE A 453 -11.68 -1.76 -27.41
N GLY A 454 -11.07 -2.84 -27.84
CA GLY A 454 -11.78 -4.01 -28.36
C GLY A 454 -12.40 -4.83 -27.23
N ILE A 455 -13.72 -5.04 -27.30
CA ILE A 455 -14.49 -5.73 -26.27
C ILE A 455 -15.11 -6.99 -26.86
N PRO A 456 -14.95 -8.14 -26.17
CA PRO A 456 -15.62 -9.38 -26.55
C PRO A 456 -17.14 -9.25 -26.52
N MET A 457 -17.83 -9.93 -27.45
CA MET A 457 -19.29 -9.97 -27.52
C MET A 457 -19.92 -10.45 -26.19
N VAL A 458 -19.28 -11.36 -25.48
CA VAL A 458 -19.76 -11.88 -24.18
C VAL A 458 -19.89 -10.75 -23.14
N PHE A 459 -18.95 -9.81 -23.11
CA PHE A 459 -19.06 -8.65 -22.21
C PHE A 459 -20.08 -7.64 -22.71
N ALA A 460 -20.14 -7.43 -24.01
CA ALA A 460 -21.10 -6.49 -24.61
C ALA A 460 -22.56 -6.88 -24.32
N THR A 461 -22.87 -8.18 -24.28
CA THR A 461 -24.23 -8.68 -23.97
C THR A 461 -24.54 -8.73 -22.45
N LYS A 462 -23.52 -8.77 -21.61
CA LYS A 462 -23.70 -8.84 -20.13
C LYS A 462 -23.74 -7.46 -19.48
N LEU A 463 -22.89 -6.53 -19.96
CA LEU A 463 -22.87 -5.16 -19.47
C LEU A 463 -24.01 -4.38 -20.11
N THR A 464 -24.78 -3.67 -19.30
CA THR A 464 -25.95 -2.89 -19.76
C THR A 464 -25.86 -1.45 -19.31
N TYR A 465 -26.43 -0.58 -20.10
CA TYR A 465 -26.56 0.84 -19.81
C TYR A 465 -28.05 1.24 -19.69
N PRO A 466 -28.47 1.89 -18.60
CA PRO A 466 -29.83 2.34 -18.42
C PRO A 466 -30.09 3.60 -19.23
N GLN A 467 -30.71 3.44 -20.40
CA GLN A 467 -31.02 4.54 -21.30
C GLN A 467 -32.50 4.96 -21.17
N PRO A 468 -32.78 6.23 -20.86
CA PRO A 468 -34.14 6.72 -20.80
C PRO A 468 -34.77 6.69 -22.22
N VAL A 469 -36.05 6.32 -22.28
CA VAL A 469 -36.78 6.28 -23.54
C VAL A 469 -37.27 7.69 -23.90
N THR A 470 -36.87 8.16 -25.06
CA THR A 470 -37.28 9.45 -25.61
C THR A 470 -37.89 9.25 -26.99
N PRO A 471 -38.70 10.20 -27.53
CA PRO A 471 -39.24 10.09 -28.88
C PRO A 471 -38.17 9.95 -29.98
N TRP A 472 -36.94 10.44 -29.72
CA TRP A 472 -35.84 10.39 -30.70
C TRP A 472 -35.13 9.05 -30.75
N ASN A 473 -35.03 8.34 -29.60
CA ASN A 473 -34.29 7.07 -29.50
C ASN A 473 -35.20 5.82 -29.45
N VAL A 474 -36.53 6.00 -29.40
CA VAL A 474 -37.49 4.91 -29.20
C VAL A 474 -37.40 3.81 -30.24
N GLN A 475 -37.11 4.12 -31.50
CA GLN A 475 -37.04 3.10 -32.57
C GLN A 475 -35.83 2.17 -32.34
N GLU A 476 -34.67 2.75 -32.02
CA GLU A 476 -33.47 1.98 -31.68
C GLU A 476 -33.71 1.09 -30.45
N LEU A 477 -34.34 1.68 -29.42
CA LEU A 477 -34.61 0.95 -28.17
C LEU A 477 -35.69 -0.13 -28.32
N ARG A 478 -36.69 0.10 -29.18
CA ARG A 478 -37.69 -0.94 -29.57
C ARG A 478 -37.00 -2.13 -30.19
N GLN A 479 -36.12 -1.89 -31.16
CA GLN A 479 -35.38 -2.97 -31.81
C GLN A 479 -34.50 -3.72 -30.82
N ALA A 480 -33.83 -3.00 -29.89
CA ALA A 480 -33.02 -3.61 -28.85
C ALA A 480 -33.88 -4.50 -27.90
N VAL A 481 -35.07 -4.07 -27.53
CA VAL A 481 -36.02 -4.86 -26.71
C VAL A 481 -36.49 -6.09 -27.45
N ILE A 482 -36.81 -5.99 -28.73
CA ILE A 482 -37.24 -7.12 -29.60
C ILE A 482 -36.11 -8.15 -29.72
N ASN A 483 -34.86 -7.70 -29.92
CA ASN A 483 -33.69 -8.57 -29.99
C ASN A 483 -33.45 -9.34 -28.66
N GLY A 484 -33.78 -8.71 -27.53
CA GLY A 484 -33.71 -9.35 -26.24
C GLY A 484 -32.28 -9.50 -25.63
N PRO A 485 -32.08 -10.32 -24.60
CA PRO A 485 -30.81 -10.40 -23.89
C PRO A 485 -29.72 -11.18 -24.59
N ASN A 486 -30.02 -12.04 -25.54
CA ASN A 486 -29.05 -12.96 -26.15
C ASN A 486 -28.48 -12.46 -27.47
N VAL A 487 -29.17 -11.58 -28.16
CA VAL A 487 -28.80 -11.05 -29.49
C VAL A 487 -28.29 -9.63 -29.34
N HIS A 488 -27.10 -9.35 -29.85
CA HIS A 488 -26.54 -7.99 -29.89
C HIS A 488 -26.86 -7.30 -31.22
N PRO A 489 -27.24 -6.04 -31.22
CA PRO A 489 -27.58 -5.14 -30.13
C PRO A 489 -28.94 -5.46 -29.51
N GLY A 490 -28.98 -5.61 -28.19
CA GLY A 490 -30.19 -6.00 -27.47
C GLY A 490 -30.36 -5.28 -26.12
N ALA A 491 -31.30 -5.72 -25.32
CA ALA A 491 -31.54 -5.23 -23.97
C ALA A 491 -31.87 -6.37 -23.03
N SER A 492 -31.52 -6.20 -21.73
CA SER A 492 -31.74 -7.24 -20.69
C SER A 492 -33.04 -7.02 -19.94
N MET A 493 -33.39 -5.76 -19.64
CA MET A 493 -34.57 -5.42 -18.84
C MET A 493 -35.08 -4.03 -19.15
N VAL A 494 -36.33 -3.77 -18.77
CA VAL A 494 -36.96 -2.45 -18.82
C VAL A 494 -37.38 -2.06 -17.40
N ILE A 495 -37.06 -0.86 -16.98
CA ILE A 495 -37.49 -0.26 -15.73
C ILE A 495 -38.66 0.64 -16.06
N ASN A 496 -39.82 0.38 -15.47
CA ASN A 496 -41.03 1.14 -15.65
C ASN A 496 -41.02 2.45 -14.84
N GLU A 497 -41.99 3.33 -15.10
CA GLU A 497 -42.14 4.63 -14.42
C GLU A 497 -42.34 4.54 -12.89
N ASP A 498 -42.88 3.43 -12.43
CA ASP A 498 -43.10 3.09 -11.02
C ASP A 498 -41.85 2.47 -10.33
N GLY A 499 -40.74 2.33 -11.08
CA GLY A 499 -39.52 1.69 -10.62
C GLY A 499 -39.55 0.16 -10.68
N SER A 500 -40.66 -0.45 -11.12
CA SER A 500 -40.73 -1.91 -11.30
C SER A 500 -39.83 -2.34 -12.47
N ARG A 501 -39.20 -3.53 -12.31
CA ARG A 501 -38.23 -4.06 -13.27
C ARG A 501 -38.86 -5.22 -14.04
N THR A 502 -38.99 -5.07 -15.34
CA THR A 502 -39.46 -6.13 -16.23
C THR A 502 -38.27 -6.76 -16.95
N ALA A 503 -37.94 -8.00 -16.57
CA ALA A 503 -36.91 -8.75 -17.29
C ALA A 503 -37.42 -9.23 -18.62
N LEU A 504 -36.59 -9.09 -19.66
CA LEU A 504 -36.89 -9.54 -21.00
C LEU A 504 -36.65 -11.04 -21.13
N SER A 505 -37.64 -11.80 -21.59
CA SER A 505 -37.49 -13.23 -21.82
C SER A 505 -36.50 -13.53 -22.93
N ALA A 506 -35.62 -14.49 -22.71
CA ALA A 506 -34.69 -14.96 -23.73
C ALA A 506 -35.36 -15.74 -24.84
N ILE A 507 -36.51 -16.41 -24.52
CA ILE A 507 -37.20 -17.36 -25.41
C ILE A 507 -38.44 -16.73 -26.01
N ASP A 508 -39.27 -15.99 -25.22
CA ASP A 508 -40.56 -15.51 -25.61
C ASP A 508 -40.46 -14.18 -26.38
N LEU A 509 -40.67 -14.24 -27.71
CA LEU A 509 -40.68 -13.07 -28.60
C LEU A 509 -41.91 -12.20 -28.37
N THR A 510 -43.09 -12.82 -28.08
CA THR A 510 -44.35 -12.10 -27.91
C THR A 510 -44.32 -11.17 -26.70
N GLN A 511 -43.69 -11.61 -25.58
CA GLN A 511 -43.46 -10.76 -24.42
C GLN A 511 -42.59 -9.55 -24.79
N ARG A 512 -41.49 -9.78 -25.53
CA ARG A 512 -40.57 -8.69 -25.92
C ARG A 512 -41.24 -7.68 -26.89
N GLU A 513 -42.03 -8.13 -27.85
CA GLU A 513 -42.80 -7.24 -28.73
C GLU A 513 -43.85 -6.43 -27.97
N ALA A 514 -44.55 -7.04 -27.02
CA ALA A 514 -45.54 -6.35 -26.21
C ALA A 514 -44.87 -5.23 -25.38
N VAL A 515 -43.75 -5.54 -24.73
CA VAL A 515 -42.96 -4.55 -23.96
C VAL A 515 -42.44 -3.44 -24.89
N ALA A 516 -41.94 -3.77 -26.07
CA ALA A 516 -41.43 -2.80 -27.06
C ALA A 516 -42.52 -1.81 -27.54
N LYS A 517 -43.74 -2.29 -27.74
CA LYS A 517 -44.89 -1.44 -28.09
C LYS A 517 -45.29 -0.47 -26.98
N GLN A 518 -45.09 -0.88 -25.71
CA GLN A 518 -45.47 -0.08 -24.54
C GLN A 518 -44.42 0.95 -24.09
N LEU A 519 -43.26 1.05 -24.73
CA LEU A 519 -42.13 1.90 -24.23
C LEU A 519 -42.51 3.38 -24.07
N LEU A 520 -43.32 3.96 -24.98
CA LEU A 520 -43.77 5.36 -24.88
C LEU A 520 -45.17 5.48 -24.26
N THR A 521 -45.83 4.36 -23.95
CA THR A 521 -47.22 4.39 -23.42
C THR A 521 -47.13 4.59 -21.89
N PRO A 522 -47.74 5.64 -21.33
CA PRO A 522 -47.78 5.84 -19.92
C PRO A 522 -48.56 4.74 -19.20
N ALA A 523 -48.21 4.46 -17.96
CA ALA A 523 -48.92 3.45 -17.12
C ALA A 523 -50.36 3.93 -16.85
N THR A 524 -51.34 3.12 -17.18
CA THR A 524 -52.79 3.39 -16.93
C THR A 524 -53.01 3.35 -15.41
N GLY A 525 -53.47 4.49 -14.83
CA GLY A 525 -53.91 4.58 -13.44
C GLY A 525 -52.95 5.27 -12.48
N ALA A 526 -51.76 5.70 -12.89
CA ALA A 526 -50.87 6.49 -12.03
C ALA A 526 -51.32 7.96 -11.99
N PRO A 527 -51.40 8.57 -10.80
CA PRO A 527 -51.91 9.97 -10.68
C PRO A 527 -50.94 11.06 -11.16
N LYS A 528 -49.83 10.76 -11.67
CA LYS A 528 -48.88 11.53 -12.50
C LYS A 528 -47.67 10.60 -12.82
N PRO A 529 -47.27 10.41 -14.07
CA PRO A 529 -46.09 9.69 -14.41
C PRO A 529 -44.90 10.45 -13.89
N GLN A 530 -44.25 9.92 -12.82
CA GLN A 530 -43.02 10.47 -12.25
C GLN A 530 -41.81 9.87 -12.97
N GLY A 531 -41.65 10.06 -14.26
CA GLY A 531 -40.49 9.64 -14.98
C GLY A 531 -40.75 9.03 -16.35
N THR A 532 -39.69 8.72 -17.06
CA THR A 532 -39.69 7.99 -18.33
C THR A 532 -39.28 6.55 -18.10
N LYS A 533 -39.78 5.60 -18.89
CA LYS A 533 -39.29 4.23 -18.91
C LYS A 533 -37.81 4.21 -19.28
N ILE A 534 -37.06 3.29 -18.67
CA ILE A 534 -35.63 3.15 -18.89
C ILE A 534 -35.35 1.75 -19.43
N VAL A 535 -34.64 1.68 -20.56
CA VAL A 535 -34.23 0.42 -21.16
C VAL A 535 -32.78 0.16 -20.82
N CYS A 536 -32.46 -0.98 -20.16
CA CYS A 536 -31.11 -1.44 -19.93
C CYS A 536 -30.59 -2.14 -21.19
N ARG A 537 -30.03 -1.34 -22.13
CA ARG A 537 -29.46 -1.84 -23.38
C ARG A 537 -28.06 -2.36 -23.25
N HIS A 538 -27.64 -3.25 -24.13
CA HIS A 538 -26.28 -3.72 -24.24
C HIS A 538 -25.30 -2.57 -24.56
N VAL A 539 -24.03 -2.80 -24.32
CA VAL A 539 -22.93 -1.93 -24.78
C VAL A 539 -22.99 -1.87 -26.30
N LYS A 540 -22.88 -0.69 -26.88
CA LYS A 540 -22.77 -0.47 -28.33
C LYS A 540 -21.45 0.16 -28.71
N ASN A 541 -21.06 0.08 -29.98
CA ASN A 541 -19.89 0.77 -30.50
C ASN A 541 -19.95 2.25 -30.18
N GLY A 542 -18.85 2.84 -29.70
CA GLY A 542 -18.74 4.23 -29.31
C GLY A 542 -19.18 4.54 -27.87
N ASP A 543 -19.70 3.57 -27.11
CA ASP A 543 -19.90 3.76 -25.67
C ASP A 543 -18.57 3.92 -24.97
N ILE A 544 -18.55 4.73 -23.90
CA ILE A 544 -17.31 4.99 -23.15
C ILE A 544 -17.14 4.00 -22.01
N LEU A 545 -15.96 3.46 -21.86
CA LEU A 545 -15.55 2.54 -20.79
C LEU A 545 -14.28 3.06 -20.13
N LEU A 546 -14.22 2.97 -18.80
CA LEU A 546 -13.00 3.27 -18.05
C LEU A 546 -12.18 2.01 -17.94
N LEU A 547 -10.95 2.04 -18.44
CA LEU A 547 -10.00 0.94 -18.31
C LEU A 547 -8.99 1.24 -17.21
N ASN A 548 -8.66 0.21 -16.45
CA ASN A 548 -7.68 0.25 -15.38
C ASN A 548 -6.84 -1.02 -15.36
N ARG A 549 -5.52 -0.87 -15.19
CA ARG A 549 -4.61 -1.96 -14.83
C ARG A 549 -4.07 -1.74 -13.42
N GLN A 550 -4.14 -2.76 -12.58
CA GLN A 550 -3.52 -2.75 -11.26
C GLN A 550 -2.04 -3.18 -11.34
N PRO A 551 -1.12 -2.54 -10.59
CA PRO A 551 -1.33 -1.42 -9.67
C PRO A 551 -1.56 -0.07 -10.39
N THR A 552 -2.45 0.77 -9.86
CA THR A 552 -2.72 2.11 -10.38
C THR A 552 -1.71 3.09 -9.77
N LEU A 553 -0.59 3.29 -10.45
CA LEU A 553 0.56 4.05 -9.92
C LEU A 553 0.43 5.56 -10.12
N HIS A 554 -0.32 6.00 -11.13
CA HIS A 554 -0.46 7.40 -11.49
C HIS A 554 -1.81 7.63 -12.18
N ARG A 555 -2.20 8.89 -12.32
CA ARG A 555 -3.51 9.26 -12.88
C ARG A 555 -3.81 8.62 -14.25
N PRO A 556 -2.92 8.59 -15.25
CA PRO A 556 -3.20 7.96 -16.55
C PRO A 556 -3.32 6.43 -16.53
N SER A 557 -3.13 5.77 -15.39
CA SER A 557 -3.40 4.33 -15.27
C SER A 557 -4.90 3.99 -15.28
N ILE A 558 -5.77 5.01 -15.26
CA ILE A 558 -7.20 4.91 -15.53
C ILE A 558 -7.51 5.89 -16.67
N GLN A 559 -7.99 5.38 -17.80
CA GLN A 559 -8.37 6.18 -18.96
C GLN A 559 -9.68 5.69 -19.55
N ALA A 560 -10.39 6.59 -20.18
CA ALA A 560 -11.62 6.28 -20.88
C ALA A 560 -11.34 5.95 -22.35
N HIS A 561 -11.91 4.85 -22.83
CA HIS A 561 -11.81 4.40 -24.20
C HIS A 561 -13.20 4.20 -24.81
N HIS A 562 -13.31 4.41 -26.11
CA HIS A 562 -14.52 4.08 -26.87
C HIS A 562 -14.61 2.58 -27.10
N ALA A 563 -15.77 2.00 -26.85
CA ALA A 563 -15.99 0.58 -27.07
C ALA A 563 -16.00 0.25 -28.58
N ARG A 564 -15.22 -0.77 -28.94
CA ARG A 564 -15.30 -1.44 -30.24
C ARG A 564 -15.66 -2.90 -30.02
N ILE A 565 -16.83 -3.33 -30.38
CA ILE A 565 -17.28 -4.70 -30.16
C ILE A 565 -16.72 -5.62 -31.23
N LEU A 566 -16.06 -6.68 -30.77
CA LEU A 566 -15.41 -7.69 -31.63
C LEU A 566 -16.12 -9.05 -31.43
N PRO A 567 -16.88 -9.54 -32.43
CA PRO A 567 -17.78 -10.69 -32.26
C PRO A 567 -17.09 -12.00 -31.90
N GLU A 568 -15.92 -12.25 -32.46
CA GLU A 568 -15.19 -13.54 -32.32
C GLU A 568 -14.13 -13.54 -31.24
N GLU A 569 -13.85 -12.39 -30.65
CA GLU A 569 -12.81 -12.23 -29.62
C GLU A 569 -13.28 -12.69 -28.24
N LYS A 570 -12.31 -13.16 -27.44
CA LYS A 570 -12.53 -13.59 -26.03
C LYS A 570 -11.78 -12.73 -25.01
N VAL A 571 -10.89 -11.88 -25.49
CA VAL A 571 -9.99 -11.03 -24.67
C VAL A 571 -10.20 -9.57 -25.03
N LEU A 572 -9.76 -8.68 -24.14
CA LEU A 572 -9.74 -7.25 -24.40
C LEU A 572 -8.61 -6.91 -25.39
N ARG A 573 -8.89 -6.08 -26.38
CA ARG A 573 -7.92 -5.64 -27.37
C ARG A 573 -7.48 -4.20 -27.12
N LEU A 574 -6.18 -4.02 -26.93
CA LEU A 574 -5.57 -2.73 -26.60
C LEU A 574 -4.58 -2.28 -27.69
N HIS A 575 -4.63 -1.02 -28.07
CA HIS A 575 -3.63 -0.45 -28.98
C HIS A 575 -2.29 -0.26 -28.29
N TYR A 576 -1.18 -0.51 -28.97
CA TYR A 576 0.20 -0.40 -28.42
C TYR A 576 0.54 0.98 -27.84
N ALA A 577 -0.03 2.05 -28.40
CA ALA A 577 0.25 3.42 -27.95
C ALA A 577 -0.10 3.63 -26.45
N ASN A 578 -1.03 2.88 -25.92
CA ASN A 578 -1.52 3.03 -24.55
C ASN A 578 -0.78 2.16 -23.51
N CYS A 579 0.09 1.26 -23.95
CA CYS A 579 0.77 0.32 -23.04
C CYS A 579 1.60 1.01 -21.96
N LYS A 580 2.29 2.11 -22.29
CA LYS A 580 3.12 2.83 -21.34
C LYS A 580 2.30 3.50 -20.24
N ALA A 581 1.10 4.00 -20.54
CA ALA A 581 0.20 4.62 -19.56
C ALA A 581 -0.24 3.63 -18.48
N TYR A 582 -0.52 2.40 -18.87
CA TYR A 582 -0.94 1.32 -17.98
C TYR A 582 0.24 0.52 -17.40
N ASN A 583 1.47 0.77 -17.87
CA ASN A 583 2.63 -0.08 -17.64
C ASN A 583 2.29 -1.56 -17.95
N ALA A 584 1.59 -1.78 -19.06
CA ALA A 584 1.06 -3.07 -19.49
C ALA A 584 1.99 -3.72 -20.52
N ASP A 585 2.16 -5.02 -20.42
CA ASP A 585 2.71 -5.89 -21.42
C ASP A 585 1.71 -7.02 -21.72
N PHE A 586 2.03 -7.86 -22.70
CA PHE A 586 1.10 -8.88 -23.17
C PHE A 586 1.56 -10.31 -22.84
N ASP A 587 2.13 -10.47 -21.63
CA ASP A 587 2.61 -11.75 -21.11
C ASP A 587 1.59 -12.49 -20.24
N GLY A 588 0.34 -12.04 -20.22
CA GLY A 588 -0.76 -12.54 -19.39
C GLY A 588 -1.41 -11.47 -18.52
N ASP A 589 -1.06 -10.22 -18.70
CA ASP A 589 -1.69 -9.10 -17.98
C ASP A 589 -3.20 -9.05 -18.20
N GLU A 590 -3.90 -8.71 -17.13
CA GLU A 590 -5.35 -8.47 -17.12
C GLU A 590 -5.66 -7.00 -16.84
N MET A 591 -6.72 -6.51 -17.47
CA MET A 591 -7.26 -5.17 -17.24
C MET A 591 -8.73 -5.22 -16.83
N ASN A 592 -9.13 -4.24 -16.03
CA ASN A 592 -10.52 -4.04 -15.63
C ASN A 592 -11.16 -2.97 -16.51
N ALA A 593 -12.39 -3.24 -16.97
CA ALA A 593 -13.22 -2.28 -17.69
C ALA A 593 -14.44 -1.94 -16.84
N HIS A 594 -14.69 -0.65 -16.60
CA HIS A 594 -15.83 -0.17 -15.84
C HIS A 594 -16.77 0.59 -16.76
N PHE A 595 -18.06 0.29 -16.69
CA PHE A 595 -19.06 0.93 -17.52
C PHE A 595 -19.85 1.98 -16.74
N PRO A 596 -19.63 3.29 -16.96
CA PRO A 596 -20.35 4.35 -16.28
C PRO A 596 -21.86 4.25 -16.55
N GLN A 597 -22.67 4.31 -15.48
CA GLN A 597 -24.11 4.09 -15.52
C GLN A 597 -24.92 5.39 -15.54
N SER A 598 -24.30 6.54 -15.34
CA SER A 598 -24.97 7.86 -15.36
C SER A 598 -24.49 8.72 -16.51
N GLU A 599 -25.34 9.60 -17.01
CA GLU A 599 -24.97 10.56 -18.04
C GLU A 599 -23.84 11.51 -17.59
N LEU A 600 -23.86 11.93 -16.32
CA LEU A 600 -22.79 12.75 -15.75
C LEU A 600 -21.44 12.02 -15.78
N GLY A 601 -21.41 10.76 -15.30
CA GLY A 601 -20.20 9.94 -15.34
C GLY A 601 -19.69 9.66 -16.75
N ARG A 602 -20.61 9.49 -17.72
CA ARG A 602 -20.24 9.39 -19.15
C ARG A 602 -19.65 10.69 -19.67
N ALA A 603 -20.23 11.84 -19.37
CA ALA A 603 -19.72 13.13 -19.78
C ALA A 603 -18.32 13.40 -19.23
N GLU A 604 -18.08 13.09 -17.96
CA GLU A 604 -16.73 13.15 -17.36
C GLU A 604 -15.74 12.22 -18.07
N ALA A 605 -16.15 11.01 -18.40
CA ALA A 605 -15.32 10.05 -19.10
C ALA A 605 -14.94 10.57 -20.51
N TYR A 606 -15.89 11.13 -21.26
CA TYR A 606 -15.65 11.69 -22.59
C TYR A 606 -14.73 12.92 -22.56
N VAL A 607 -14.94 13.82 -21.60
CA VAL A 607 -14.26 15.13 -21.61
C VAL A 607 -12.96 15.11 -20.84
N LEU A 608 -12.92 14.47 -19.66
CA LEU A 608 -11.78 14.53 -18.75
C LEU A 608 -10.88 13.29 -18.81
N ALA A 609 -11.46 12.10 -18.89
CA ALA A 609 -10.71 10.85 -18.78
C ALA A 609 -10.35 10.22 -20.13
N CYS A 610 -10.78 10.76 -21.24
CA CYS A 610 -10.51 10.24 -22.59
C CYS A 610 -9.00 10.17 -22.85
N THR A 611 -8.55 9.11 -23.52
CA THR A 611 -7.16 8.89 -23.93
C THR A 611 -6.55 10.07 -24.67
N ASP A 612 -7.31 10.74 -25.50
CA ASP A 612 -6.87 11.91 -26.28
C ASP A 612 -6.47 13.09 -25.38
N GLN A 613 -7.02 13.18 -24.16
CA GLN A 613 -6.67 14.19 -23.15
C GLN A 613 -5.54 13.76 -22.19
N GLN A 614 -5.12 12.50 -22.23
CA GLN A 614 -4.11 11.93 -21.32
C GLN A 614 -2.76 11.70 -22.03
N TYR A 615 -2.46 12.46 -23.09
CA TYR A 615 -1.24 12.31 -23.87
C TYR A 615 0.03 12.69 -23.09
N LEU A 616 -0.03 13.74 -22.26
CA LEU A 616 1.10 14.23 -21.45
C LEU A 616 0.99 13.76 -20.00
N VAL A 617 2.15 13.44 -19.40
CA VAL A 617 2.24 13.09 -17.98
C VAL A 617 2.06 14.34 -17.12
N PRO A 618 1.14 14.36 -16.14
CA PRO A 618 0.91 15.53 -15.28
C PRO A 618 2.13 15.96 -14.45
N LYS A 619 3.06 15.03 -14.19
CA LYS A 619 4.25 15.28 -13.36
C LYS A 619 5.28 16.20 -14.02
N ASP A 620 5.58 15.96 -15.29
CA ASP A 620 6.71 16.58 -15.99
C ASP A 620 6.40 17.02 -17.43
N GLY A 621 5.15 16.84 -17.90
CA GLY A 621 4.72 17.21 -19.23
C GLY A 621 5.32 16.39 -20.38
N GLN A 622 5.94 15.23 -20.07
CA GLN A 622 6.47 14.36 -21.11
C GLN A 622 5.35 13.53 -21.76
N PRO A 623 5.49 13.18 -23.06
CA PRO A 623 4.53 12.31 -23.74
C PRO A 623 4.46 10.94 -23.10
N LEU A 624 3.25 10.46 -22.91
CA LEU A 624 2.97 9.13 -22.37
C LEU A 624 2.60 8.13 -23.47
N ALA A 625 1.80 8.54 -24.44
CA ALA A 625 1.41 7.72 -25.56
C ALA A 625 2.50 7.71 -26.65
N GLY A 626 2.72 6.56 -27.26
CA GLY A 626 3.69 6.38 -28.33
C GLY A 626 3.77 4.92 -28.76
N LEU A 627 4.18 4.69 -29.99
CA LEU A 627 4.37 3.34 -30.51
C LEU A 627 5.58 2.66 -29.86
N ILE A 628 5.61 1.34 -29.88
CA ILE A 628 6.63 0.52 -29.23
C ILE A 628 7.07 -0.64 -30.13
N GLN A 629 8.18 -1.29 -29.73
CA GLN A 629 8.66 -2.58 -30.26
C GLN A 629 8.69 -2.66 -31.81
N ASP A 630 7.83 -3.46 -32.41
CA ASP A 630 7.82 -3.78 -33.85
C ASP A 630 7.69 -2.52 -34.73
N HIS A 631 6.89 -1.57 -34.29
CA HIS A 631 6.69 -0.32 -35.00
C HIS A 631 7.95 0.55 -35.05
N MET A 632 8.82 0.49 -34.02
CA MET A 632 10.07 1.22 -34.01
C MET A 632 11.04 0.72 -35.07
N VAL A 633 11.16 -0.60 -35.19
CA VAL A 633 12.00 -1.24 -36.21
C VAL A 633 11.45 -0.99 -37.61
N SER A 634 10.12 -1.11 -37.75
CA SER A 634 9.43 -0.91 -39.00
C SER A 634 9.64 0.51 -39.55
N GLY A 635 9.39 1.51 -38.73
CA GLY A 635 9.58 2.90 -39.11
C GLY A 635 11.02 3.27 -39.44
N ALA A 636 11.98 2.73 -38.67
CA ALA A 636 13.39 2.90 -38.98
C ALA A 636 13.75 2.29 -40.33
N ASN A 637 13.39 1.02 -40.54
CA ASN A 637 13.70 0.32 -41.80
C ASN A 637 13.04 0.95 -43.02
N MET A 638 11.80 1.41 -42.90
CA MET A 638 11.07 2.01 -44.00
C MET A 638 11.64 3.39 -44.38
N THR A 639 12.09 4.17 -43.40
CA THR A 639 12.58 5.52 -43.62
C THR A 639 14.10 5.62 -43.90
N ILE A 640 14.84 4.50 -43.85
CA ILE A 640 16.23 4.44 -44.27
C ILE A 640 16.33 4.84 -45.73
N ARG A 641 17.42 5.57 -46.10
CA ARG A 641 17.78 5.87 -47.48
C ARG A 641 17.93 4.58 -48.29
N GLY A 642 17.41 4.56 -49.51
CA GLY A 642 17.48 3.39 -50.41
C GLY A 642 16.26 2.44 -50.26
N CYS A 643 15.29 2.72 -49.41
CA CYS A 643 14.04 2.00 -49.39
C CYS A 643 13.07 2.57 -50.42
N PHE A 644 12.83 1.85 -51.51
CA PHE A 644 12.00 2.28 -52.62
C PHE A 644 10.82 1.33 -52.81
N PHE A 645 9.69 1.87 -53.24
CA PHE A 645 8.44 1.18 -53.53
C PHE A 645 7.99 1.45 -54.94
N THR A 646 7.39 0.42 -55.59
CA THR A 646 6.67 0.60 -56.86
C THR A 646 5.37 1.35 -56.61
N ARG A 647 4.68 1.75 -57.71
CA ARG A 647 3.40 2.43 -57.58
C ARG A 647 2.37 1.61 -56.84
N GLU A 648 2.29 0.33 -57.15
CA GLU A 648 1.34 -0.60 -56.50
C GLU A 648 1.60 -0.76 -55.01
N GLN A 649 2.88 -0.93 -54.64
CA GLN A 649 3.30 -1.07 -53.25
C GLN A 649 3.05 0.23 -52.46
N TYR A 650 3.34 1.37 -53.08
CA TYR A 650 3.07 2.69 -52.51
C TYR A 650 1.58 2.89 -52.23
N MET A 651 0.71 2.59 -53.22
CA MET A 651 -0.74 2.71 -53.07
C MET A 651 -1.30 1.74 -52.03
N GLU A 652 -0.79 0.49 -51.97
CA GLU A 652 -1.25 -0.51 -51.00
C GLU A 652 -0.93 -0.09 -49.55
N LEU A 653 0.31 0.39 -49.31
CA LEU A 653 0.69 0.89 -48.01
C LEU A 653 -0.17 2.07 -47.57
N LEU A 654 -0.43 3.01 -48.47
CA LEU A 654 -1.33 4.16 -48.20
C LEU A 654 -2.76 3.72 -47.93
N TYR A 655 -3.29 2.79 -48.70
CA TYR A 655 -4.65 2.27 -48.52
C TYR A 655 -4.81 1.68 -47.12
N ARG A 656 -3.84 0.90 -46.65
CA ARG A 656 -3.86 0.31 -45.28
C ARG A 656 -3.62 1.35 -44.18
N GLY A 657 -2.76 2.34 -44.43
CA GLY A 657 -2.47 3.41 -43.45
C GLY A 657 -3.60 4.43 -43.30
N LEU A 658 -4.29 4.76 -44.36
CA LEU A 658 -5.34 5.79 -44.44
C LEU A 658 -6.76 5.22 -44.49
N THR A 659 -7.00 4.07 -43.86
CA THR A 659 -8.31 3.35 -43.93
C THR A 659 -9.50 4.22 -43.50
N ASP A 660 -9.31 5.13 -42.56
CA ASP A 660 -10.39 5.98 -42.03
C ASP A 660 -10.51 7.33 -42.75
N LYS A 661 -9.68 7.60 -43.77
CA LYS A 661 -9.74 8.83 -44.53
C LYS A 661 -10.93 8.80 -45.51
N VAL A 662 -11.84 9.72 -45.36
CA VAL A 662 -12.93 9.94 -46.32
C VAL A 662 -12.55 11.04 -47.29
N GLY A 663 -12.77 10.81 -48.55
CA GLY A 663 -12.51 11.79 -49.63
C GLY A 663 -11.21 11.53 -50.39
N ARG A 664 -10.73 12.54 -51.13
CA ARG A 664 -9.58 12.40 -52.03
C ARG A 664 -8.26 12.39 -51.23
N VAL A 665 -7.40 11.42 -51.52
CA VAL A 665 -6.05 11.35 -50.98
C VAL A 665 -5.07 12.16 -51.84
N LYS A 666 -4.31 13.08 -51.22
CA LYS A 666 -3.22 13.82 -51.88
C LYS A 666 -2.00 12.88 -51.99
N LEU A 667 -1.47 12.77 -53.18
CA LEU A 667 -0.33 11.90 -53.51
C LEU A 667 0.87 12.71 -53.94
N PHE A 668 2.10 12.22 -53.63
CA PHE A 668 3.34 12.79 -54.15
C PHE A 668 3.72 12.20 -55.50
N PRO A 669 4.47 12.98 -56.34
CA PRO A 669 5.10 12.46 -57.53
C PRO A 669 6.25 11.47 -57.13
N PRO A 670 6.59 10.51 -58.02
CA PRO A 670 7.68 9.58 -57.72
C PRO A 670 9.00 10.29 -57.57
N ALA A 671 9.85 9.82 -56.63
CA ALA A 671 11.19 10.33 -56.39
C ALA A 671 12.16 9.98 -57.54
N ILE A 672 11.97 8.82 -58.20
CA ILE A 672 12.73 8.35 -59.34
C ILE A 672 11.74 8.14 -60.48
N LEU A 673 11.98 8.74 -61.64
CA LEU A 673 11.12 8.61 -62.83
C LEU A 673 11.58 7.51 -63.77
N LYS A 674 12.93 7.29 -63.90
CA LYS A 674 13.53 6.32 -64.78
C LYS A 674 14.53 5.49 -64.05
N PRO A 675 14.67 4.17 -64.36
CA PRO A 675 13.97 3.44 -65.41
C PRO A 675 12.48 3.16 -65.11
N PHE A 676 12.11 3.10 -63.78
CA PHE A 676 10.74 2.90 -63.32
C PHE A 676 10.38 3.99 -62.30
N PRO A 677 9.12 4.39 -62.25
CA PRO A 677 8.63 5.30 -61.24
C PRO A 677 8.71 4.64 -59.87
N LEU A 678 9.50 5.21 -58.94
CA LEU A 678 9.70 4.69 -57.57
C LEU A 678 9.46 5.80 -56.53
N TRP A 679 8.84 5.42 -55.44
CA TRP A 679 8.58 6.26 -54.28
C TRP A 679 9.46 5.82 -53.13
N THR A 680 9.92 6.76 -52.34
CA THR A 680 10.71 6.47 -51.13
C THR A 680 9.79 6.19 -49.93
N GLY A 681 10.29 5.44 -48.94
CA GLY A 681 9.58 5.25 -47.69
C GLY A 681 9.31 6.54 -46.91
N LYS A 682 10.17 7.53 -47.06
CA LYS A 682 9.97 8.88 -46.50
C LYS A 682 8.76 9.56 -47.18
N GLN A 683 8.56 9.39 -48.49
CA GLN A 683 7.38 9.90 -49.20
C GLN A 683 6.08 9.20 -48.75
N VAL A 684 6.14 7.92 -48.43
CA VAL A 684 4.96 7.21 -47.86
C VAL A 684 4.51 7.86 -46.56
N VAL A 685 5.43 8.12 -45.65
CA VAL A 685 5.15 8.79 -44.38
C VAL A 685 4.69 10.25 -44.61
N SER A 686 5.34 10.96 -45.50
CA SER A 686 4.95 12.34 -45.87
C SER A 686 3.51 12.40 -46.39
N THR A 687 3.13 11.48 -47.29
CA THR A 687 1.78 11.35 -47.79
C THR A 687 0.77 11.10 -46.69
N LEU A 688 1.11 10.22 -45.75
CA LEU A 688 0.24 9.94 -44.61
C LEU A 688 0.05 11.20 -43.75
N LEU A 689 1.12 11.92 -43.40
CA LEU A 689 1.05 13.12 -42.57
C LEU A 689 0.21 14.22 -43.22
N ILE A 690 0.40 14.53 -44.52
CA ILE A 690 -0.37 15.56 -45.24
C ILE A 690 -1.86 15.21 -45.31
N ASN A 691 -2.22 13.94 -45.37
CA ASN A 691 -3.63 13.53 -45.46
C ASN A 691 -4.30 13.45 -44.08
N ILE A 692 -3.57 13.38 -42.97
CA ILE A 692 -4.13 13.32 -41.62
C ILE A 692 -4.25 14.72 -41.02
N ILE A 693 -3.23 15.57 -41.25
CA ILE A 693 -3.25 16.96 -40.74
C ILE A 693 -4.39 17.73 -41.37
N PRO A 694 -5.24 18.41 -40.58
CA PRO A 694 -6.35 19.20 -41.13
C PRO A 694 -5.82 20.32 -42.02
N GLU A 695 -6.50 20.54 -43.15
CA GLU A 695 -6.11 21.54 -44.19
C GLU A 695 -6.15 22.98 -43.68
N ASP A 696 -7.01 23.26 -42.72
CA ASP A 696 -7.20 24.60 -42.16
C ASP A 696 -6.13 25.00 -41.14
N HIS A 697 -5.17 24.11 -40.86
CA HIS A 697 -4.10 24.34 -39.87
C HIS A 697 -2.77 24.60 -40.56
N ILE A 698 -1.85 25.19 -39.79
CA ILE A 698 -0.46 25.45 -40.23
C ILE A 698 0.21 24.12 -40.57
N PRO A 699 0.93 24.02 -41.72
CA PRO A 699 1.65 22.81 -42.08
C PRO A 699 2.74 22.46 -41.09
N LEU A 700 2.93 21.18 -40.82
CA LEU A 700 3.92 20.68 -39.86
C LEU A 700 5.36 20.94 -40.36
N SER A 701 6.14 21.68 -39.58
CA SER A 701 7.57 21.86 -39.79
C SER A 701 8.34 21.54 -38.51
N LEU A 702 9.27 20.60 -38.58
CA LEU A 702 10.05 20.09 -37.45
C LEU A 702 11.49 19.85 -37.84
N SER A 703 12.42 20.21 -36.95
CA SER A 703 13.82 19.82 -37.04
C SER A 703 14.26 19.18 -35.73
N GLY A 704 14.76 17.97 -35.80
CA GLY A 704 15.11 17.19 -34.60
C GLY A 704 16.21 16.16 -34.87
N LYS A 705 16.67 15.51 -33.82
CA LYS A 705 17.65 14.42 -33.92
C LYS A 705 16.93 13.09 -33.77
N ALA A 706 17.33 12.09 -34.59
CA ALA A 706 16.95 10.72 -34.36
C ALA A 706 17.67 10.14 -33.14
N LYS A 707 17.13 9.11 -32.53
CA LYS A 707 17.79 8.35 -31.48
C LYS A 707 19.02 7.60 -32.01
N ILE A 708 18.96 7.11 -33.24
CA ILE A 708 20.07 6.49 -33.95
C ILE A 708 21.13 7.55 -34.18
N SER A 709 22.26 7.46 -33.48
CA SER A 709 23.34 8.45 -33.57
C SER A 709 24.06 8.41 -34.90
N GLY A 710 24.65 9.53 -35.35
CA GLY A 710 25.47 9.59 -36.56
C GLY A 710 26.61 8.57 -36.56
N LYS A 711 27.17 8.26 -35.40
CA LYS A 711 28.22 7.24 -35.24
C LYS A 711 27.78 5.83 -35.62
N ALA A 712 26.52 5.51 -35.54
CA ALA A 712 25.99 4.17 -35.91
C ALA A 712 25.97 4.00 -37.44
N TRP A 713 25.89 5.04 -38.19
CA TRP A 713 25.86 5.03 -39.66
C TRP A 713 27.23 4.95 -40.31
N VAL A 714 28.32 5.10 -39.53
CA VAL A 714 29.69 4.97 -40.04
C VAL A 714 29.97 3.50 -40.35
N GLN A 715 30.08 3.18 -41.62
CA GLN A 715 30.58 1.89 -42.08
C GLN A 715 32.11 1.90 -42.11
N GLU A 716 32.72 0.71 -41.94
CA GLU A 716 34.16 0.51 -42.16
C GLU A 716 34.48 0.65 -43.66
N SER A 717 34.47 1.89 -44.13
CA SER A 717 34.82 2.19 -45.53
C SER A 717 36.33 2.47 -45.67
N PRO A 718 37.02 1.78 -46.56
CA PRO A 718 38.47 1.91 -46.66
C PRO A 718 38.95 3.24 -47.26
N ARG A 719 38.08 4.10 -47.79
CA ARG A 719 38.50 5.39 -48.41
C ARG A 719 37.40 6.44 -48.17
N PRO A 720 37.76 7.58 -47.54
CA PRO A 720 36.88 8.77 -47.54
C PRO A 720 36.77 9.30 -48.98
N VAL A 721 35.59 9.52 -49.46
CA VAL A 721 35.34 10.15 -50.76
C VAL A 721 35.65 11.65 -50.62
N PRO A 722 36.64 12.17 -51.37
CA PRO A 722 36.99 13.57 -51.31
C PRO A 722 35.79 14.49 -51.65
N GLY A 723 35.50 15.49 -50.84
CA GLY A 723 34.40 16.43 -51.03
C GLY A 723 33.03 16.00 -50.44
N PHE A 724 32.93 14.79 -49.91
CA PHE A 724 31.72 14.36 -49.21
C PHE A 724 31.83 14.68 -47.73
N ASN A 725 31.06 15.67 -47.27
CA ASN A 725 30.94 15.91 -45.83
C ASN A 725 29.87 14.93 -45.27
N PRO A 726 30.26 13.96 -44.45
CA PRO A 726 29.32 12.96 -43.90
C PRO A 726 28.21 13.57 -43.02
N ASP A 727 28.41 14.83 -42.58
CA ASP A 727 27.41 15.51 -41.71
C ASP A 727 26.34 16.27 -42.50
N SER A 728 26.52 16.52 -43.81
CA SER A 728 25.63 17.39 -44.60
C SER A 728 24.26 16.77 -44.92
N MET A 729 24.06 15.46 -44.80
CA MET A 729 22.81 14.76 -45.02
C MET A 729 22.73 13.47 -44.16
N CYS A 730 23.04 13.61 -42.89
CA CYS A 730 23.09 12.48 -41.98
C CYS A 730 21.70 11.97 -41.66
N GLU A 731 21.44 10.66 -41.75
CA GLU A 731 20.21 10.00 -41.36
C GLU A 731 19.85 10.20 -39.86
N SER A 732 20.79 10.69 -39.06
CA SER A 732 20.58 11.02 -37.66
C SER A 732 19.84 12.34 -37.43
N GLN A 733 19.73 13.19 -38.45
CA GLN A 733 19.02 14.46 -38.39
C GLN A 733 17.67 14.37 -39.13
N VAL A 734 16.60 14.57 -38.44
CA VAL A 734 15.24 14.51 -39.00
C VAL A 734 14.78 15.93 -39.30
N ILE A 735 14.42 16.16 -40.57
CA ILE A 735 13.90 17.44 -41.05
C ILE A 735 12.57 17.19 -41.74
N ILE A 736 11.53 17.79 -41.21
CA ILE A 736 10.21 17.84 -41.82
C ILE A 736 9.90 19.29 -42.17
N ARG A 737 9.46 19.55 -43.40
CA ARG A 737 9.04 20.86 -43.87
C ARG A 737 7.68 20.72 -44.56
N GLU A 738 6.70 21.54 -44.15
CA GLU A 738 5.37 21.57 -44.74
C GLU A 738 4.71 20.18 -44.81
N GLY A 739 4.94 19.33 -43.80
CA GLY A 739 4.48 17.95 -43.74
C GLY A 739 5.30 16.92 -44.48
N GLU A 740 6.33 17.35 -45.24
CA GLU A 740 7.26 16.45 -45.96
C GLU A 740 8.46 16.07 -45.14
N LEU A 741 8.69 14.78 -44.99
CA LEU A 741 9.91 14.21 -44.39
C LEU A 741 11.05 14.25 -45.45
N LEU A 742 11.94 15.22 -45.34
CA LEU A 742 13.02 15.44 -46.29
C LEU A 742 14.27 14.63 -45.95
N CYS A 743 14.64 14.56 -44.69
CA CYS A 743 15.85 13.91 -44.21
C CYS A 743 15.61 13.18 -42.87
N GLY A 744 16.43 12.16 -42.61
CA GLY A 744 16.46 11.45 -41.34
C GLY A 744 15.58 10.20 -41.29
N VAL A 745 15.85 9.37 -40.26
CA VAL A 745 15.16 8.16 -39.99
C VAL A 745 14.19 8.37 -38.81
N LEU A 746 12.98 7.97 -38.96
CA LEU A 746 12.00 8.00 -37.90
C LEU A 746 12.19 6.81 -36.93
N ASP A 747 12.38 7.12 -35.66
CA ASP A 747 12.60 6.14 -34.60
C ASP A 747 11.83 6.56 -33.29
N LYS A 748 12.21 5.98 -32.18
CA LYS A 748 11.59 6.26 -30.87
C LYS A 748 11.60 7.76 -30.49
N ALA A 749 12.55 8.54 -30.97
CA ALA A 749 12.62 9.97 -30.66
C ALA A 749 11.43 10.75 -31.26
N HIS A 750 10.84 10.26 -32.36
CA HIS A 750 9.82 10.99 -33.10
C HIS A 750 8.37 10.49 -32.87
N TYR A 751 8.16 9.18 -32.77
CA TYR A 751 6.82 8.62 -32.57
C TYR A 751 6.70 7.64 -31.41
N GLY A 752 7.76 7.53 -30.61
CA GLY A 752 7.69 6.94 -29.28
C GLY A 752 7.20 7.93 -28.24
N SER A 753 7.13 7.48 -27.00
CA SER A 753 6.83 8.36 -25.86
C SER A 753 8.05 9.19 -25.44
N SER A 754 8.47 10.10 -26.33
CA SER A 754 9.64 10.96 -26.18
C SER A 754 9.24 12.43 -26.37
N ALA A 755 9.82 13.31 -25.53
CA ALA A 755 9.59 14.75 -25.66
C ALA A 755 10.24 15.30 -26.96
N TYR A 756 9.66 16.38 -27.48
CA TYR A 756 10.12 17.11 -28.66
C TYR A 756 10.19 16.29 -29.96
N GLY A 757 9.42 15.20 -30.04
CA GLY A 757 9.30 14.40 -31.25
C GLY A 757 8.19 14.84 -32.18
N LEU A 758 8.02 14.12 -33.31
CA LEU A 758 6.96 14.35 -34.30
C LEU A 758 5.56 14.35 -33.68
N VAL A 759 5.23 13.31 -32.94
CA VAL A 759 3.88 13.16 -32.36
C VAL A 759 3.63 14.17 -31.24
N HIS A 760 4.66 14.51 -30.45
CA HIS A 760 4.55 15.60 -29.45
C HIS A 760 4.26 16.95 -30.13
N CYS A 761 4.93 17.25 -31.23
CA CYS A 761 4.67 18.45 -32.01
C CYS A 761 3.25 18.46 -32.59
N CYS A 762 2.78 17.33 -33.09
CA CYS A 762 1.41 17.20 -33.56
C CYS A 762 0.37 17.42 -32.44
N TYR A 763 0.66 16.96 -31.22
CA TYR A 763 -0.22 17.18 -30.07
C TYR A 763 -0.33 18.66 -29.70
N GLU A 764 0.81 19.35 -29.62
CA GLU A 764 0.86 20.77 -29.26
C GLU A 764 0.18 21.68 -30.30
N ILE A 765 0.32 21.36 -31.58
CA ILE A 765 -0.23 22.21 -32.67
C ILE A 765 -1.68 21.82 -33.00
N TYR A 766 -1.99 20.53 -33.09
CA TYR A 766 -3.27 20.04 -33.64
C TYR A 766 -4.18 19.36 -32.61
N GLY A 767 -3.71 19.18 -31.38
CA GLY A 767 -4.46 18.57 -30.29
C GLY A 767 -4.40 17.03 -30.27
N GLY A 768 -5.06 16.43 -29.24
CA GLY A 768 -5.01 15.01 -28.93
C GLY A 768 -5.62 14.10 -29.97
N GLU A 769 -6.74 14.50 -30.56
CA GLU A 769 -7.46 13.71 -31.57
C GLU A 769 -6.60 13.50 -32.84
N THR A 770 -6.00 14.55 -33.38
CA THR A 770 -5.11 14.47 -34.55
C THR A 770 -3.88 13.64 -34.24
N SER A 771 -3.29 13.83 -33.05
CA SER A 771 -2.15 13.03 -32.58
C SER A 771 -2.48 11.54 -32.48
N GLY A 772 -3.66 11.21 -31.93
CA GLY A 772 -4.17 9.85 -31.89
C GLY A 772 -4.37 9.22 -33.27
N LYS A 773 -4.91 9.99 -34.23
CA LYS A 773 -5.03 9.56 -35.63
C LYS A 773 -3.67 9.32 -36.29
N VAL A 774 -2.68 10.19 -36.07
CA VAL A 774 -1.30 9.99 -36.57
C VAL A 774 -0.71 8.70 -36.01
N LEU A 775 -0.82 8.43 -34.72
CA LEU A 775 -0.34 7.18 -34.11
C LEU A 775 -1.05 5.95 -34.67
N THR A 776 -2.37 5.99 -34.83
CA THR A 776 -3.17 4.89 -35.40
C THR A 776 -2.74 4.57 -36.85
N CYS A 777 -2.65 5.61 -37.69
CA CYS A 777 -2.28 5.45 -39.09
C CYS A 777 -0.83 4.97 -39.24
N LEU A 778 0.11 5.49 -38.45
CA LEU A 778 1.48 4.99 -38.43
C LEU A 778 1.56 3.54 -37.97
N ALA A 779 0.80 3.14 -36.95
CA ALA A 779 0.75 1.76 -36.48
C ALA A 779 0.28 0.79 -37.56
N ARG A 780 -0.81 1.14 -38.26
CA ARG A 780 -1.33 0.37 -39.39
C ARG A 780 -0.33 0.29 -40.56
N LEU A 781 0.29 1.43 -40.91
CA LEU A 781 1.31 1.50 -41.95
C LEU A 781 2.49 0.60 -41.66
N PHE A 782 3.06 0.71 -40.45
CA PHE A 782 4.24 -0.07 -40.03
C PHE A 782 3.94 -1.56 -39.94
N THR A 783 2.75 -1.92 -39.48
CA THR A 783 2.28 -3.31 -39.45
C THR A 783 2.16 -3.87 -40.87
N ALA A 784 1.55 -3.10 -41.80
CA ALA A 784 1.44 -3.49 -43.20
C ALA A 784 2.83 -3.67 -43.86
N TYR A 785 3.75 -2.79 -43.58
CA TYR A 785 5.12 -2.87 -44.10
C TYR A 785 5.82 -4.15 -43.62
N LEU A 786 5.74 -4.50 -42.31
CA LEU A 786 6.31 -5.74 -41.78
C LEU A 786 5.67 -7.00 -42.37
N GLN A 787 4.36 -6.99 -42.58
CA GLN A 787 3.64 -8.14 -43.08
C GLN A 787 3.88 -8.42 -44.57
N LEU A 788 3.94 -7.35 -45.36
CA LEU A 788 3.92 -7.48 -46.83
C LEU A 788 5.29 -7.39 -47.47
N TYR A 789 6.19 -6.57 -46.94
CA TYR A 789 7.43 -6.20 -47.63
C TYR A 789 8.70 -6.62 -46.90
N ARG A 790 8.77 -6.49 -45.61
CA ARG A 790 9.99 -6.81 -44.87
C ARG A 790 9.68 -7.35 -43.49
N GLY A 791 9.65 -8.66 -43.33
CA GLY A 791 9.61 -9.30 -42.04
C GLY A 791 10.83 -8.97 -41.20
N PHE A 792 10.74 -9.19 -39.89
CA PHE A 792 11.81 -8.89 -38.94
C PHE A 792 12.00 -10.09 -38.00
N THR A 793 13.24 -10.61 -37.94
CA THR A 793 13.61 -11.69 -37.02
C THR A 793 15.10 -11.60 -36.68
N LEU A 794 15.47 -12.17 -35.53
CA LEU A 794 16.87 -12.34 -35.14
C LEU A 794 17.46 -13.58 -35.77
N GLY A 795 18.57 -13.41 -36.47
CA GLY A 795 19.38 -14.52 -37.01
C GLY A 795 20.65 -14.75 -36.18
N VAL A 796 21.22 -15.93 -36.26
CA VAL A 796 22.52 -16.24 -35.65
C VAL A 796 23.62 -15.30 -36.16
N GLU A 797 23.54 -14.89 -37.42
CA GLU A 797 24.47 -13.98 -38.03
C GLU A 797 24.52 -12.56 -37.37
N ASP A 798 23.44 -12.18 -36.70
CA ASP A 798 23.34 -10.92 -36.00
C ASP A 798 24.17 -10.89 -34.71
N ILE A 799 24.47 -12.07 -34.14
CA ILE A 799 25.20 -12.20 -32.87
C ILE A 799 26.61 -12.77 -33.03
N LEU A 800 26.92 -13.34 -34.22
CA LEU A 800 28.25 -13.91 -34.50
C LEU A 800 29.32 -12.81 -34.63
N VAL A 801 30.48 -13.10 -34.06
CA VAL A 801 31.69 -12.25 -34.13
C VAL A 801 32.64 -12.81 -35.21
N LYS A 802 33.24 -11.92 -36.02
CA LYS A 802 34.24 -12.29 -37.03
C LYS A 802 35.47 -12.96 -36.38
N ARG A 803 36.06 -13.95 -37.04
CA ARG A 803 37.18 -14.72 -36.50
C ARG A 803 38.34 -13.82 -36.01
N LYS A 804 38.69 -12.80 -36.76
CA LYS A 804 39.77 -11.83 -36.38
C LYS A 804 39.45 -11.08 -35.10
N ALA A 805 38.19 -10.66 -34.91
CA ALA A 805 37.75 -9.95 -33.72
C ALA A 805 37.67 -10.92 -32.51
N ASP A 806 37.27 -12.16 -32.70
CA ASP A 806 37.24 -13.17 -31.64
C ASP A 806 38.66 -13.57 -31.20
N MET A 807 39.64 -13.66 -32.12
CA MET A 807 41.05 -13.85 -31.76
C MET A 807 41.58 -12.68 -30.91
N LYS A 808 41.31 -11.43 -31.33
CA LYS A 808 41.67 -10.25 -30.52
C LYS A 808 41.01 -10.24 -29.15
N ARG A 809 39.72 -10.65 -29.10
CA ARG A 809 39.00 -10.82 -27.84
C ARG A 809 39.69 -11.82 -26.90
N HIS A 810 40.17 -12.98 -27.45
CA HIS A 810 40.85 -13.99 -26.64
C HIS A 810 42.18 -13.47 -26.10
N LEU A 811 42.98 -12.74 -26.89
CA LEU A 811 44.24 -12.11 -26.42
C LEU A 811 43.98 -11.17 -25.24
N VAL A 812 42.98 -10.30 -25.34
CA VAL A 812 42.66 -9.36 -24.25
C VAL A 812 42.16 -10.12 -23.01
N ILE A 813 41.44 -11.23 -23.16
CA ILE A 813 41.01 -12.08 -22.05
C ILE A 813 42.22 -12.72 -21.34
N GLU A 814 43.21 -13.22 -22.10
CA GLU A 814 44.47 -13.76 -21.55
C GLU A 814 45.25 -12.71 -20.79
N GLU A 815 45.44 -11.52 -21.33
CA GLU A 815 46.04 -10.39 -20.63
C GLU A 815 45.32 -10.01 -19.34
N SER A 816 44.00 -10.09 -19.31
CA SER A 816 43.19 -9.76 -18.12
C SER A 816 43.45 -10.69 -16.95
N THR A 817 43.97 -11.90 -17.17
CA THR A 817 44.23 -12.85 -16.06
C THR A 817 45.33 -12.33 -15.12
N HIS A 818 46.21 -11.45 -15.60
CA HIS A 818 47.31 -10.90 -14.80
C HIS A 818 46.99 -9.57 -14.12
N CYS A 819 45.76 -9.05 -14.19
CA CYS A 819 45.42 -7.74 -13.62
C CYS A 819 45.30 -7.76 -12.07
N GLY A 820 45.05 -8.91 -11.46
CA GLY A 820 44.77 -8.99 -10.03
C GLY A 820 45.91 -8.54 -9.11
N PRO A 821 47.13 -9.07 -9.26
CA PRO A 821 48.25 -8.60 -8.44
C PRO A 821 48.54 -7.12 -8.64
N ARG A 822 48.38 -6.60 -9.85
CA ARG A 822 48.54 -5.17 -10.17
C ARG A 822 47.50 -4.31 -9.47
N ALA A 823 46.22 -4.73 -9.47
CA ALA A 823 45.14 -4.03 -8.80
C ALA A 823 45.35 -3.93 -7.30
N VAL A 824 45.81 -5.04 -6.66
CA VAL A 824 46.06 -5.07 -5.21
C VAL A 824 47.28 -4.21 -4.85
N ARG A 825 48.36 -4.27 -5.65
CA ARG A 825 49.54 -3.39 -5.44
C ARG A 825 49.19 -1.92 -5.55
N ALA A 826 48.41 -1.55 -6.55
CA ALA A 826 47.94 -0.18 -6.74
C ALA A 826 47.00 0.30 -5.60
N ALA A 827 46.17 -0.59 -5.06
CA ALA A 827 45.27 -0.26 -3.94
C ALA A 827 46.02 -0.01 -2.63
N LEU A 828 47.05 -0.81 -2.37
CA LEU A 828 47.82 -0.78 -1.11
C LEU A 828 49.13 0.00 -1.22
N ASN A 829 49.35 0.69 -2.33
CA ASN A 829 50.60 1.43 -2.65
C ASN A 829 51.87 0.58 -2.44
N LEU A 830 51.86 -0.67 -2.86
CA LEU A 830 52.98 -1.58 -2.75
C LEU A 830 53.95 -1.39 -3.95
N PRO A 831 55.25 -1.59 -3.81
CA PRO A 831 56.21 -1.51 -4.92
C PRO A 831 55.91 -2.64 -5.96
N GLU A 832 56.21 -2.38 -7.20
CA GLU A 832 56.02 -3.35 -8.32
C GLU A 832 56.82 -4.65 -8.10
N ALA A 833 57.96 -4.58 -7.41
CA ALA A 833 58.84 -5.71 -7.10
C ALA A 833 58.30 -6.64 -5.97
N ALA A 834 57.21 -6.26 -5.28
CA ALA A 834 56.64 -7.08 -4.17
C ALA A 834 56.21 -8.47 -4.70
N SER A 835 56.55 -9.50 -3.94
CA SER A 835 56.19 -10.89 -4.30
C SER A 835 54.68 -11.13 -4.25
N CYS A 836 54.16 -12.08 -5.04
CA CYS A 836 52.72 -12.42 -5.03
C CYS A 836 52.26 -12.91 -3.67
N ASP A 837 53.13 -13.52 -2.87
CA ASP A 837 52.77 -14.02 -1.54
C ASP A 837 52.67 -12.88 -0.52
N GLU A 838 53.52 -11.87 -0.62
CA GLU A 838 53.38 -10.65 0.17
C GLU A 838 52.10 -9.89 -0.12
N VAL A 839 51.76 -9.75 -1.42
CA VAL A 839 50.53 -9.10 -1.87
C VAL A 839 49.29 -9.86 -1.37
N ARG A 840 49.36 -11.21 -1.39
CA ARG A 840 48.27 -12.07 -0.84
C ARG A 840 48.12 -11.89 0.67
N GLY A 841 49.22 -11.87 1.41
CA GLY A 841 49.25 -11.63 2.88
C GLY A 841 48.58 -10.29 3.21
N LYS A 842 48.98 -9.21 2.54
CA LYS A 842 48.40 -7.89 2.72
C LYS A 842 46.89 -7.83 2.38
N TRP A 843 46.46 -8.54 1.35
CA TRP A 843 45.03 -8.66 1.02
C TRP A 843 44.28 -9.41 2.13
N GLN A 844 44.86 -10.47 2.68
CA GLN A 844 44.29 -11.20 3.80
C GLN A 844 44.16 -10.32 5.05
N ASP A 845 45.21 -9.53 5.37
CA ASP A 845 45.18 -8.60 6.49
C ASP A 845 44.09 -7.53 6.32
N ALA A 846 43.92 -6.99 5.11
CA ALA A 846 42.87 -6.03 4.78
C ALA A 846 41.46 -6.65 4.88
N HIS A 847 41.29 -7.91 4.48
CA HIS A 847 40.00 -8.62 4.55
C HIS A 847 39.58 -8.92 5.98
N LEU A 848 40.51 -9.40 6.82
CA LEU A 848 40.24 -9.80 8.21
C LEU A 848 40.36 -8.63 9.21
N GLY A 849 40.84 -7.49 8.76
CA GLY A 849 41.00 -6.28 9.57
C GLY A 849 39.65 -5.71 10.04
N LYS A 850 39.66 -5.03 11.19
CA LYS A 850 38.49 -4.29 11.69
C LYS A 850 38.14 -3.09 10.81
N ASP A 851 39.14 -2.48 10.18
CA ASP A 851 38.96 -1.37 9.24
C ASP A 851 38.84 -1.92 7.82
N GLN A 852 37.68 -1.74 7.22
CA GLN A 852 37.35 -2.22 5.88
C GLN A 852 37.73 -1.24 4.76
N ARG A 853 38.46 -0.15 5.06
CA ARG A 853 38.83 0.88 4.06
C ARG A 853 39.75 0.29 3.00
N ASP A 854 40.80 -0.40 3.40
CA ASP A 854 41.78 -0.98 2.49
C ASP A 854 41.14 -2.08 1.63
N PHE A 855 40.27 -2.90 2.22
CA PHE A 855 39.51 -3.90 1.49
C PHE A 855 38.58 -3.27 0.43
N ASN A 856 37.90 -2.18 0.77
CA ASN A 856 37.06 -1.44 -0.17
C ASN A 856 37.91 -0.78 -1.29
N MET A 857 39.12 -0.30 -0.98
CA MET A 857 40.05 0.27 -1.98
C MET A 857 40.54 -0.80 -2.95
N ILE A 858 40.87 -1.99 -2.44
CA ILE A 858 41.26 -3.13 -3.30
C ILE A 858 40.09 -3.48 -4.24
N ASP A 859 38.86 -3.54 -3.72
CA ASP A 859 37.68 -3.85 -4.52
C ASP A 859 37.45 -2.81 -5.63
N LEU A 860 37.62 -1.52 -5.31
CA LEU A 860 37.49 -0.43 -6.26
C LEU A 860 38.57 -0.54 -7.39
N LYS A 861 39.83 -0.77 -7.03
CA LYS A 861 40.91 -0.88 -8.00
C LYS A 861 40.80 -2.09 -8.90
N PHE A 862 40.38 -3.23 -8.34
CA PHE A 862 40.03 -4.38 -9.17
C PHE A 862 38.93 -4.06 -10.18
N LYS A 863 37.90 -3.36 -9.74
CA LYS A 863 36.81 -2.94 -10.61
C LYS A 863 37.26 -2.02 -11.74
N GLU A 864 38.15 -1.05 -11.45
CA GLU A 864 38.71 -0.15 -12.43
C GLU A 864 39.49 -0.93 -13.50
N GLU A 865 40.39 -1.82 -13.08
CA GLU A 865 41.19 -2.65 -13.98
C GLU A 865 40.33 -3.56 -14.86
N VAL A 866 39.38 -4.26 -14.24
CA VAL A 866 38.47 -5.16 -14.94
C VAL A 866 37.56 -4.41 -15.93
N ASN A 867 37.12 -3.21 -15.60
CA ASN A 867 36.34 -2.36 -16.50
C ASN A 867 37.15 -1.92 -17.71
N HIS A 868 38.46 -1.67 -17.54
CA HIS A 868 39.36 -1.35 -18.66
C HIS A 868 39.36 -2.52 -19.66
N TYR A 869 39.64 -3.75 -19.22
CA TYR A 869 39.62 -4.93 -20.08
C TYR A 869 38.24 -5.23 -20.68
N SER A 870 37.20 -5.03 -19.93
CA SER A 870 35.84 -5.15 -20.44
C SER A 870 35.57 -4.21 -21.61
N ASN A 871 36.00 -2.96 -21.49
CA ASN A 871 35.90 -1.96 -22.57
C ASN A 871 36.75 -2.31 -23.78
N GLU A 872 37.96 -2.84 -23.59
CA GLU A 872 38.84 -3.30 -24.68
C GLU A 872 38.22 -4.49 -25.43
N ILE A 873 37.68 -5.48 -24.74
CA ILE A 873 36.97 -6.60 -25.33
C ILE A 873 35.75 -6.11 -26.13
N ASN A 874 34.99 -5.16 -25.57
CA ASN A 874 33.82 -4.61 -26.24
C ASN A 874 34.23 -3.85 -27.51
N LYS A 875 35.29 -3.05 -27.47
CA LYS A 875 35.84 -2.33 -28.65
C LYS A 875 36.36 -3.30 -29.72
N ALA A 876 36.90 -4.45 -29.34
CA ALA A 876 37.36 -5.46 -30.30
C ALA A 876 36.19 -6.15 -31.05
N CYS A 877 35.07 -6.33 -30.38
CA CYS A 877 33.89 -7.01 -30.90
C CYS A 877 32.85 -6.07 -31.54
N MET A 878 32.75 -4.82 -31.05
CA MET A 878 31.67 -3.90 -31.40
C MET A 878 32.25 -2.58 -31.93
N PRO A 879 31.58 -1.94 -32.90
CA PRO A 879 30.51 -2.42 -33.78
C PRO A 879 31.01 -3.28 -34.95
N PHE A 880 32.27 -3.13 -35.39
CA PHE A 880 32.79 -3.67 -36.63
C PHE A 880 33.22 -5.14 -36.60
N GLY A 881 33.36 -5.71 -35.41
CA GLY A 881 33.71 -7.12 -35.19
C GLY A 881 32.55 -8.10 -35.39
N LEU A 882 31.28 -7.65 -35.44
CA LEU A 882 30.15 -8.51 -35.74
C LEU A 882 30.13 -8.91 -37.22
N HIS A 883 29.60 -10.13 -37.50
CA HIS A 883 29.46 -10.65 -38.84
C HIS A 883 28.55 -9.76 -39.70
N ARG A 884 27.37 -9.43 -39.24
CA ARG A 884 26.50 -8.38 -39.79
C ARG A 884 26.67 -7.08 -39.03
N GLN A 885 26.76 -5.99 -39.75
CA GLN A 885 26.89 -4.64 -39.19
C GLN A 885 25.56 -3.89 -39.32
N PHE A 886 25.37 -2.86 -38.53
CA PHE A 886 24.26 -1.93 -38.71
C PHE A 886 24.35 -1.26 -40.10
N PRO A 887 23.23 -1.08 -40.85
CA PRO A 887 21.84 -1.32 -40.50
C PRO A 887 21.29 -2.74 -40.74
N ASP A 888 22.09 -3.66 -41.34
CA ASP A 888 21.62 -4.99 -41.70
C ASP A 888 21.53 -5.95 -40.52
N ASN A 889 22.15 -5.63 -39.39
CA ASN A 889 22.07 -6.41 -38.15
C ASN A 889 20.77 -6.10 -37.39
N ASN A 890 19.91 -7.08 -37.29
CA ASN A 890 18.59 -6.91 -36.66
C ASN A 890 18.67 -6.69 -35.15
N LEU A 891 19.61 -7.28 -34.43
CA LEU A 891 19.82 -7.02 -32.99
C LEU A 891 20.27 -5.56 -32.77
N GLN A 892 21.22 -5.09 -33.59
CA GLN A 892 21.64 -3.68 -33.55
C GLN A 892 20.51 -2.72 -33.93
N MET A 893 19.70 -3.07 -34.93
CA MET A 893 18.52 -2.29 -35.30
C MET A 893 17.51 -2.15 -34.15
N MET A 894 17.23 -3.23 -33.41
CA MET A 894 16.35 -3.18 -32.24
C MET A 894 16.87 -2.24 -31.14
N VAL A 895 18.17 -2.31 -30.87
CA VAL A 895 18.79 -1.52 -29.83
C VAL A 895 18.91 -0.05 -30.24
N GLN A 896 19.38 0.24 -31.45
CA GLN A 896 19.62 1.60 -31.94
C GLN A 896 18.33 2.36 -32.18
N SER A 897 17.32 1.74 -32.77
CA SER A 897 16.00 2.34 -32.97
C SER A 897 15.25 2.61 -31.64
N GLY A 898 15.63 1.91 -30.57
CA GLY A 898 14.99 1.99 -29.25
C GLY A 898 13.75 1.11 -29.12
N ALA A 899 13.61 0.09 -29.98
CA ALA A 899 12.53 -0.88 -29.91
C ALA A 899 12.61 -1.72 -28.62
N LYS A 900 13.69 -2.47 -28.45
CA LYS A 900 13.89 -3.33 -27.28
C LYS A 900 15.39 -3.61 -27.07
N GLY A 901 15.77 -3.81 -25.80
CA GLY A 901 17.13 -4.13 -25.43
C GLY A 901 18.06 -2.90 -25.30
N SER A 902 19.29 -3.16 -24.90
CA SER A 902 20.36 -2.20 -24.75
C SER A 902 21.66 -2.71 -25.39
N THR A 903 22.64 -1.83 -25.57
CA THR A 903 23.98 -2.21 -26.02
C THR A 903 24.63 -3.22 -25.07
N VAL A 904 24.32 -3.16 -23.78
CA VAL A 904 24.78 -4.14 -22.80
C VAL A 904 24.27 -5.55 -23.11
N ASN A 905 23.02 -5.70 -23.54
CA ASN A 905 22.48 -7.02 -23.94
C ASN A 905 23.27 -7.59 -25.13
N THR A 906 23.57 -6.78 -26.14
CA THR A 906 24.38 -7.19 -27.28
C THR A 906 25.80 -7.60 -26.86
N MET A 907 26.40 -6.84 -25.93
CA MET A 907 27.73 -7.14 -25.40
C MET A 907 27.73 -8.49 -24.66
N GLN A 908 26.72 -8.72 -23.81
CA GLN A 908 26.59 -9.96 -23.04
C GLN A 908 26.34 -11.19 -23.91
N ILE A 909 25.60 -11.02 -24.99
CA ILE A 909 25.34 -12.12 -25.95
C ILE A 909 26.59 -12.43 -26.77
N SER A 910 27.25 -11.41 -27.36
CA SER A 910 28.28 -11.58 -28.39
C SER A 910 29.71 -11.42 -27.89
N CYS A 911 29.96 -10.61 -26.83
CA CYS A 911 31.32 -10.25 -26.39
C CYS A 911 31.70 -10.93 -25.06
N LEU A 912 31.11 -10.50 -23.95
CA LEU A 912 31.31 -11.07 -22.61
C LEU A 912 30.17 -10.61 -21.67
N LEU A 913 29.93 -11.37 -20.61
CA LEU A 913 29.01 -10.95 -19.56
C LEU A 913 29.54 -9.77 -18.72
N GLY A 914 30.87 -9.78 -18.46
CA GLY A 914 31.51 -8.73 -17.65
C GLY A 914 31.51 -9.02 -16.14
N GLN A 915 31.74 -8.01 -15.34
CA GLN A 915 31.81 -8.08 -13.90
C GLN A 915 30.40 -8.23 -13.28
N ILE A 916 30.21 -9.26 -12.45
CA ILE A 916 29.03 -9.44 -11.62
C ILE A 916 29.24 -8.67 -10.31
N GLU A 917 28.27 -7.85 -9.97
CA GLU A 917 28.28 -7.02 -8.77
C GLU A 917 27.08 -7.30 -7.89
N LEU A 918 27.30 -7.27 -6.59
CA LEU A 918 26.26 -7.32 -5.56
C LEU A 918 26.27 -5.98 -4.80
N GLU A 919 25.18 -5.22 -4.90
CA GLU A 919 25.08 -3.87 -4.27
C GLU A 919 26.25 -2.93 -4.64
N GLY A 920 26.73 -3.01 -5.91
CA GLY A 920 27.82 -2.18 -6.41
C GLY A 920 29.23 -2.65 -6.02
N ARG A 921 29.38 -3.80 -5.36
CA ARG A 921 30.63 -4.42 -4.95
C ARG A 921 30.83 -5.76 -5.64
N ARG A 922 32.09 -6.20 -5.72
CA ARG A 922 32.38 -7.57 -6.13
C ARG A 922 31.79 -8.58 -5.14
N PRO A 923 31.57 -9.86 -5.54
CA PRO A 923 31.05 -10.88 -4.65
C PRO A 923 31.88 -10.97 -3.35
N PRO A 924 31.23 -11.09 -2.17
CA PRO A 924 31.93 -11.10 -0.89
C PRO A 924 32.80 -12.36 -0.74
N LEU A 925 33.93 -12.20 -0.02
CA LEU A 925 34.77 -13.32 0.36
C LEU A 925 34.27 -13.97 1.64
N MET A 926 34.33 -15.28 1.70
CA MET A 926 34.13 -16.04 2.95
C MET A 926 35.27 -15.75 3.93
N ALA A 927 35.09 -16.04 5.21
CA ALA A 927 36.14 -15.90 6.21
C ALA A 927 37.44 -16.71 5.87
N SER A 928 37.29 -17.76 5.02
CA SER A 928 38.41 -18.52 4.46
C SER A 928 39.18 -17.82 3.35
N GLY A 929 38.79 -16.62 2.90
CA GLY A 929 39.36 -15.89 1.79
C GLY A 929 38.89 -16.38 0.40
N LYS A 930 37.90 -17.30 0.35
CA LYS A 930 37.36 -17.83 -0.90
C LYS A 930 36.10 -17.08 -1.28
N SER A 931 35.91 -16.80 -2.55
CA SER A 931 34.66 -16.28 -3.10
C SER A 931 33.65 -17.40 -3.38
N LEU A 932 34.10 -18.54 -3.90
CA LEU A 932 33.35 -19.79 -4.04
C LEU A 932 34.22 -20.97 -3.60
N PRO A 933 33.63 -22.12 -3.25
CA PRO A 933 34.37 -23.31 -2.81
C PRO A 933 35.39 -23.82 -3.85
N CYS A 934 35.16 -23.57 -5.14
CA CYS A 934 36.01 -24.03 -6.25
C CYS A 934 37.25 -23.16 -6.52
N PHE A 935 37.40 -22.03 -5.83
CA PHE A 935 38.55 -21.14 -5.95
C PHE A 935 39.50 -21.27 -4.77
N GLU A 936 40.75 -20.91 -4.97
CA GLU A 936 41.73 -20.84 -3.90
C GLU A 936 41.49 -19.61 -2.99
N PRO A 937 41.96 -19.65 -1.75
CA PRO A 937 41.93 -18.48 -0.86
C PRO A 937 42.71 -17.31 -1.50
N TYR A 938 42.10 -16.14 -1.55
CA TYR A 938 42.72 -14.91 -2.11
C TYR A 938 43.30 -15.10 -3.54
N GLU A 939 42.57 -15.82 -4.37
CA GLU A 939 42.94 -16.02 -5.77
C GLU A 939 42.87 -14.71 -6.55
N PHE A 940 43.98 -14.36 -7.26
CA PHE A 940 44.10 -13.11 -7.99
C PHE A 940 43.37 -13.05 -9.32
N THR A 941 42.93 -14.20 -9.85
CA THR A 941 42.26 -14.23 -11.14
C THR A 941 40.96 -13.39 -11.11
N PRO A 942 40.69 -12.55 -12.11
CA PRO A 942 39.43 -11.79 -12.18
C PRO A 942 38.20 -12.67 -12.07
N ARG A 943 38.30 -13.90 -12.53
CA ARG A 943 37.24 -14.91 -12.48
C ARG A 943 36.81 -15.24 -11.05
N ALA A 944 37.73 -15.33 -10.12
CA ALA A 944 37.44 -15.54 -8.70
C ALA A 944 36.68 -14.34 -8.10
N GLY A 945 36.93 -13.13 -8.60
CA GLY A 945 36.23 -11.91 -8.22
C GLY A 945 34.89 -11.66 -8.96
N GLY A 946 34.38 -12.66 -9.70
CA GLY A 946 33.09 -12.53 -10.39
C GLY A 946 33.15 -11.90 -11.79
N PHE A 947 34.36 -11.77 -12.39
CA PHE A 947 34.50 -11.34 -13.78
C PHE A 947 34.26 -12.49 -14.74
N VAL A 948 33.22 -12.40 -15.54
CA VAL A 948 32.79 -13.44 -16.46
C VAL A 948 33.23 -13.10 -17.87
N THR A 949 34.25 -13.80 -18.37
CA THR A 949 34.75 -13.66 -19.74
C THR A 949 33.94 -14.45 -20.77
N GLY A 950 33.07 -15.35 -20.30
CA GLY A 950 32.10 -16.08 -21.11
C GLY A 950 31.02 -15.17 -21.68
N ARG A 951 30.37 -15.61 -22.77
CA ARG A 951 29.24 -14.94 -23.42
C ARG A 951 28.08 -15.93 -23.58
N PHE A 952 26.87 -15.43 -23.69
CA PHE A 952 25.69 -16.28 -23.84
C PHE A 952 25.76 -17.15 -25.11
N LEU A 953 26.30 -16.62 -26.20
CA LEU A 953 26.44 -17.35 -27.46
C LEU A 953 27.22 -18.67 -27.29
N THR A 954 28.28 -18.71 -26.49
CA THR A 954 29.13 -19.91 -26.28
C THR A 954 28.78 -20.71 -25.03
N GLY A 955 27.81 -20.22 -24.26
CA GLY A 955 27.42 -20.81 -22.99
C GLY A 955 28.27 -20.31 -21.81
N ILE A 956 27.79 -20.59 -20.61
CA ILE A 956 28.31 -20.12 -19.33
C ILE A 956 28.83 -21.31 -18.53
N LYS A 957 30.03 -21.22 -17.96
CA LYS A 957 30.61 -22.26 -17.13
C LYS A 957 29.89 -22.37 -15.76
N PRO A 958 29.83 -23.58 -15.11
CA PRO A 958 29.12 -23.80 -13.85
C PRO A 958 29.39 -22.80 -12.72
N PRO A 959 30.64 -22.34 -12.44
CA PRO A 959 30.87 -21.36 -11.40
C PRO A 959 30.14 -20.03 -11.60
N VAL A 960 29.91 -19.66 -12.85
CA VAL A 960 29.16 -18.43 -13.20
C VAL A 960 27.66 -18.61 -12.94
N CYS A 961 27.13 -19.79 -13.23
CA CYS A 961 25.71 -20.07 -12.89
C CYS A 961 25.45 -19.95 -11.39
N ILE A 962 26.43 -20.34 -10.54
CA ILE A 962 26.32 -20.19 -9.09
C ILE A 962 26.28 -18.70 -8.68
N TRP A 963 27.07 -17.84 -9.35
CA TRP A 963 27.00 -16.40 -9.11
C TRP A 963 25.61 -15.82 -9.43
N PHE A 964 25.00 -16.21 -10.53
CA PHE A 964 23.64 -15.79 -10.88
C PHE A 964 22.59 -16.29 -9.89
N LEU A 965 22.71 -17.53 -9.43
CA LEU A 965 21.83 -18.10 -8.42
C LEU A 965 21.94 -17.35 -7.07
N LEU A 966 23.15 -17.03 -6.65
CA LEU A 966 23.40 -16.23 -5.44
C LEU A 966 22.81 -14.83 -5.58
N LEU A 967 22.95 -14.19 -6.73
CA LEU A 967 22.36 -12.88 -7.01
C LEU A 967 20.84 -12.95 -6.95
N ALA A 968 20.22 -13.93 -7.58
CA ALA A 968 18.76 -14.12 -7.57
C ALA A 968 18.22 -14.40 -6.16
N LEU A 969 18.91 -15.23 -5.36
CA LEU A 969 18.57 -15.51 -3.97
C LEU A 969 18.70 -14.27 -3.07
N LEU A 970 19.72 -13.45 -3.28
CA LEU A 970 19.92 -12.21 -2.54
C LEU A 970 18.84 -11.17 -2.88
N ILE A 971 18.48 -11.04 -4.14
CA ILE A 971 17.38 -10.17 -4.59
C ILE A 971 16.04 -10.65 -4.01
N ALA A 972 15.78 -11.97 -4.03
CA ALA A 972 14.58 -12.54 -3.43
C ALA A 972 14.54 -12.31 -1.90
N ARG A 973 15.69 -12.42 -1.21
CA ARG A 973 15.81 -12.15 0.23
C ARG A 973 15.61 -10.66 0.55
N LEU A 974 16.17 -9.75 -0.25
CA LEU A 974 15.96 -8.30 -0.11
C LEU A 974 14.49 -7.93 -0.36
N SER A 975 13.86 -8.52 -1.36
CA SER A 975 12.42 -8.35 -1.62
C SER A 975 11.57 -8.88 -0.45
N ALA A 976 11.93 -10.03 0.14
CA ALA A 976 11.27 -10.57 1.32
C ALA A 976 11.48 -9.70 2.58
N ILE A 977 12.66 -9.08 2.75
CA ILE A 977 12.96 -8.15 3.85
C ILE A 977 12.21 -6.83 3.67
N MET A 978 12.05 -6.34 2.44
CA MET A 978 11.25 -5.13 2.14
C MET A 978 9.75 -5.35 2.35
N ILE A 979 9.27 -6.59 2.19
CA ILE A 979 7.86 -6.96 2.39
C ILE A 979 7.54 -7.24 3.87
N CYS A 980 8.55 -7.59 4.69
CA CYS A 980 8.42 -7.81 6.14
C CYS A 980 9.04 -6.64 6.92
N PRO A 981 8.25 -5.72 7.47
CA PRO A 981 8.78 -4.73 8.41
C PRO A 981 9.04 -5.41 9.77
N TRP A 982 10.17 -6.05 9.91
CA TRP A 982 10.65 -6.51 11.23
C TRP A 982 11.53 -5.43 11.86
N PRO A 983 11.32 -5.10 13.13
CA PRO A 983 12.13 -4.09 13.81
C PRO A 983 13.57 -4.55 13.99
N HIS A 984 14.50 -3.71 13.62
CA HIS A 984 15.96 -3.82 13.73
C HIS A 984 16.52 -3.95 15.17
N SER A 985 15.87 -4.69 16.07
CA SER A 985 16.32 -4.72 17.48
C SER A 985 16.69 -6.10 18.04
N ARG A 986 17.01 -7.10 17.21
CA ARG A 986 17.41 -8.44 17.70
C ARG A 986 18.60 -9.11 16.99
N TRP A 987 19.57 -8.33 16.52
CA TRP A 987 20.87 -8.88 16.07
C TRP A 987 22.04 -8.15 16.72
N GLN A 988 22.00 -8.01 18.03
CA GLN A 988 23.16 -7.73 18.88
C GLN A 988 23.03 -8.57 20.15
N SER A 989 23.32 -9.85 20.02
CA SER A 989 23.81 -10.74 21.07
C SER A 989 24.31 -12.01 20.41
#